data_e8d9175f738e3650f3e15494954cd9f4
#
_entry.id   e8d9175f738e3650f3e15494954cd9f4
#
_cell.length_a   1.000
_cell.length_b   1.000
_cell.length_c   1.000
_cell.angle_alpha   90.00
_cell.angle_beta   90.00
_cell.angle_gamma   90.00
#
_symmetry.space_group_name_H-M   'P 1'
#
loop_
_entity.id
_entity.type
_entity.pdbx_description
1 polymer ?
#
loop_
_entity_poly.entity_id
_entity_poly.type
_entity_poly.pdbx_seq_one_letter_code
_entity_poly.pdbx_strand_id
1 'polypeptide(L)'
;MSEAAANSKEKNEIEVSKTILPENKKYESESLNYQIIIPDWLLKDIHNFENSNKENDENQNLIVKAFKLAYKAHDGQFRASGEPYIIHPVAVANLLKEIGASSSVIAAGLLHDVVEDTGIDLSEIETNFGLEVKILVEGVTKLGGIHFNNRTEAQAENLRKMFLAMASDIRVVLVKLADRLHNMRTIEWLNDEKKLRIARETREIYAPLANRLGINRFKWELEDLAFKFLEPKEYLDLKDQIAVKRSDREKRLKVTLNLMKENLISAGLKNFEITGRPKHLYGIWSKMERQQKHFHEIYDVAALRIIVDNSDSCYRALAVVHDTFKPIPGRFKDYIGLPKPNGYQSLHISVIGRHRPIEVQIRTTSMHQIAEYGIAAHWQYKEGGSPAKSNAERFNWLRQLVEWQQEGNERDHNDYLASIKEDLFDEEVFVITPKGDVVGLRKGSTAIDFAYRIHSEVGNHCNGIRINEKLSPLSTALQNGDFIEILTNNNATPSLDWLNFVVTPTAKNRIRQWYKKSHRDETIKRGRDLLEKEVGRNGFEALLSSEAMKKVANRCNLKTTEDLLASLGFGGLTLHQVLNRLREEIKLQTEDVKNDSDSEIAKSLKSNNNLSTNQSNTAAKTPISGIEGLDYRIGKCCSPLPGEDIIGTVSLGNHGITIHREDCENVIPIPIERRLPVGWNQDNKTGDNKFPIQLRIEVIDRVGVLKDILMRLSDKGINVSDANVKTAYGKPAIINLCVGLESYNQLHKTIEQIKSMADVLDIARVGQS
;
A
#
# COMPACT_ATOMS: atom_id res chain seq x y z
N MET A 1 6.01 -63.27 -17.39
CA MET A 1 7.43 -62.93 -17.35
C MET A 1 7.45 -61.42 -17.61
N SER A 2 7.32 -60.70 -16.60
CA SER A 2 8.24 -60.10 -15.63
C SER A 2 8.93 -58.88 -16.24
N GLU A 3 8.47 -57.72 -15.70
CA GLU A 3 9.33 -56.73 -15.03
C GLU A 3 10.27 -55.95 -15.94
N ALA A 4 10.03 -54.67 -16.11
CA ALA A 4 10.45 -53.65 -15.19
C ALA A 4 9.82 -52.31 -15.54
N ALA A 5 8.91 -51.86 -14.68
CA ALA A 5 8.55 -50.45 -14.57
C ALA A 5 9.65 -49.78 -13.76
N ALA A 6 10.48 -49.00 -14.41
CA ALA A 6 11.44 -48.14 -13.73
C ALA A 6 10.89 -46.71 -13.68
N ASN A 7 10.61 -46.27 -12.46
CA ASN A 7 10.45 -44.91 -12.02
C ASN A 7 11.42 -43.91 -12.70
N SER A 8 10.89 -42.99 -13.46
CA SER A 8 11.54 -41.69 -13.66
C SER A 8 10.69 -40.63 -13.01
N LYS A 9 10.97 -40.36 -11.74
CA LYS A 9 10.70 -39.08 -11.12
C LYS A 9 11.61 -38.07 -11.80
N GLU A 10 11.15 -37.48 -12.90
CA GLU A 10 11.76 -36.23 -13.38
C GLU A 10 11.41 -35.10 -12.41
N LYS A 11 12.33 -34.89 -11.50
CA LYS A 11 12.55 -33.58 -10.90
C LYS A 11 12.88 -32.63 -12.06
N ASN A 12 12.00 -31.68 -12.36
CA ASN A 12 12.36 -30.47 -13.05
C ASN A 12 13.18 -29.59 -12.08
N GLU A 13 14.35 -30.03 -11.74
CA GLU A 13 15.47 -29.18 -11.40
C GLU A 13 15.83 -28.46 -12.69
N ILE A 14 15.82 -27.14 -12.67
CA ILE A 14 16.58 -26.35 -13.62
C ILE A 14 18.00 -26.91 -13.54
N GLU A 15 18.42 -27.67 -14.56
CA GLU A 15 19.81 -28.08 -14.71
C GLU A 15 20.66 -26.83 -14.77
N VAL A 16 21.18 -26.42 -13.62
CA VAL A 16 22.36 -25.58 -13.54
C VAL A 16 23.50 -26.50 -14.00
N SER A 17 23.94 -26.30 -15.22
CA SER A 17 25.06 -27.03 -15.81
C SER A 17 26.20 -27.10 -14.80
N LYS A 18 26.53 -28.31 -14.37
CA LYS A 18 27.73 -28.61 -13.63
C LYS A 18 28.94 -28.40 -14.56
N THR A 19 29.38 -27.17 -14.68
CA THR A 19 30.68 -26.90 -15.31
C THR A 19 31.73 -27.11 -14.25
N ILE A 20 32.46 -28.19 -14.38
CA ILE A 20 33.66 -28.51 -13.60
C ILE A 20 34.69 -27.39 -13.84
N LEU A 21 35.01 -26.65 -12.78
CA LEU A 21 36.08 -25.67 -12.78
C LEU A 21 37.42 -26.36 -13.14
N PRO A 22 38.30 -25.73 -13.93
CA PRO A 22 39.67 -26.22 -14.07
C PRO A 22 40.31 -26.28 -12.70
N GLU A 23 41.05 -27.37 -12.45
CA GLU A 23 41.51 -27.88 -11.13
C GLU A 23 42.37 -26.95 -10.25
N ASN A 24 42.53 -25.64 -10.53
CA ASN A 24 43.53 -24.83 -9.83
C ASN A 24 43.05 -23.50 -9.22
N LYS A 25 41.74 -23.22 -9.06
CA LYS A 25 41.32 -22.08 -8.20
C LYS A 25 39.99 -22.38 -7.54
N LYS A 26 40.02 -23.00 -6.38
CA LYS A 26 38.90 -23.14 -5.46
C LYS A 26 38.83 -21.88 -4.60
N TYR A 27 37.72 -21.13 -4.67
CA TYR A 27 37.39 -20.21 -3.59
C TYR A 27 36.80 -21.06 -2.47
N GLU A 28 37.66 -21.54 -1.56
CA GLU A 28 37.25 -22.28 -0.36
C GLU A 28 37.13 -21.28 0.77
N SER A 29 35.96 -21.24 1.45
CA SER A 29 35.90 -20.69 2.79
C SER A 29 36.63 -21.68 3.71
N GLU A 30 37.59 -21.23 4.47
CA GLU A 30 38.46 -22.09 5.32
C GLU A 30 37.69 -22.89 6.40
N SER A 31 36.38 -22.74 6.55
CA SER A 31 35.63 -23.32 7.67
C SER A 31 34.57 -24.37 7.36
N LEU A 32 34.06 -24.54 6.12
CA LEU A 32 33.08 -25.58 5.76
C LEU A 32 33.08 -25.81 4.24
N ASN A 33 33.02 -27.07 3.79
CA ASN A 33 33.03 -27.53 2.39
C ASN A 33 31.73 -27.11 1.63
N TYR A 34 31.47 -25.83 1.45
CA TYR A 34 30.41 -25.32 0.58
C TYR A 34 30.98 -24.84 -0.75
N GLN A 35 30.56 -25.44 -1.84
CA GLN A 35 30.87 -24.96 -3.18
C GLN A 35 29.98 -23.77 -3.52
N ILE A 36 30.55 -22.57 -3.59
CA ILE A 36 29.83 -21.36 -4.03
C ILE A 36 29.64 -21.46 -5.55
N ILE A 37 28.40 -21.52 -5.99
CA ILE A 37 28.07 -21.54 -7.41
C ILE A 37 28.08 -20.09 -7.92
N ILE A 38 29.11 -19.73 -8.66
CA ILE A 38 29.25 -18.41 -9.30
C ILE A 38 28.69 -18.52 -10.72
N PRO A 39 27.85 -17.56 -11.19
CA PRO A 39 27.32 -17.55 -12.56
C PRO A 39 28.44 -17.52 -13.60
N ASP A 40 28.26 -18.24 -14.74
CA ASP A 40 29.27 -18.36 -15.79
C ASP A 40 29.75 -17.01 -16.33
N TRP A 41 28.88 -16.03 -16.43
CA TRP A 41 29.24 -14.69 -16.90
C TRP A 41 30.20 -13.99 -15.93
N LEU A 42 30.00 -14.14 -14.62
CA LEU A 42 30.88 -13.55 -13.60
C LEU A 42 32.23 -14.28 -13.55
N LEU A 43 32.20 -15.61 -13.72
CA LEU A 43 33.46 -16.38 -13.84
C LEU A 43 34.27 -15.94 -15.04
N LYS A 44 33.65 -15.70 -16.18
CA LYS A 44 34.31 -15.18 -17.40
C LYS A 44 34.92 -13.81 -17.16
N ASP A 45 34.16 -12.92 -16.51
CA ASP A 45 34.64 -11.56 -16.20
C ASP A 45 35.84 -11.62 -15.20
N ILE A 46 35.80 -12.49 -14.18
CA ILE A 46 36.89 -12.70 -13.26
C ILE A 46 38.13 -13.24 -14.01
N HIS A 47 37.95 -14.25 -14.86
CA HIS A 47 39.07 -14.85 -15.63
C HIS A 47 39.71 -13.84 -16.61
N ASN A 48 38.87 -13.05 -17.29
CA ASN A 48 39.34 -12.00 -18.18
C ASN A 48 40.14 -10.92 -17.39
N PHE A 49 39.65 -10.52 -16.22
CA PHE A 49 40.34 -9.57 -15.34
C PHE A 49 41.70 -10.08 -14.87
N GLU A 50 41.81 -11.37 -14.52
CA GLU A 50 43.05 -11.96 -14.02
C GLU A 50 44.10 -12.20 -15.13
N ASN A 51 43.65 -12.43 -16.39
CA ASN A 51 44.54 -12.68 -17.51
C ASN A 51 44.88 -11.43 -18.34
N SER A 52 44.17 -10.30 -18.15
CA SER A 52 44.44 -9.06 -18.88
C SER A 52 45.55 -8.26 -18.17
N ASN A 53 46.73 -8.22 -18.83
CA ASN A 53 47.82 -7.30 -18.47
C ASN A 53 47.58 -5.84 -18.93
N LYS A 54 46.38 -5.47 -19.34
CA LYS A 54 46.01 -4.14 -19.83
C LYS A 54 44.56 -3.79 -19.46
N GLU A 55 44.36 -2.52 -19.12
CA GLU A 55 43.16 -1.76 -18.80
C GLU A 55 42.01 -1.87 -19.84
N ASN A 56 41.56 -3.06 -20.14
CA ASN A 56 40.46 -3.27 -21.09
C ASN A 56 39.14 -3.48 -20.33
N ASP A 57 38.27 -2.53 -20.50
CA ASP A 57 36.87 -2.46 -20.03
C ASP A 57 36.73 -2.10 -18.53
N GLU A 58 36.68 -0.79 -18.26
CA GLU A 58 36.46 -0.23 -16.91
C GLU A 58 35.18 -0.81 -16.26
N ASN A 59 34.17 -1.13 -17.05
CA ASN A 59 32.89 -1.66 -16.58
C ASN A 59 32.99 -3.09 -16.05
N GLN A 60 33.75 -3.98 -16.70
CA GLN A 60 33.99 -5.35 -16.21
C GLN A 60 34.87 -5.32 -14.98
N ASN A 61 35.87 -4.43 -14.94
CA ASN A 61 36.71 -4.20 -13.77
C ASN A 61 35.93 -3.80 -12.54
N LEU A 62 34.87 -2.96 -12.71
CA LEU A 62 34.02 -2.50 -11.63
C LEU A 62 33.28 -3.65 -10.93
N ILE A 63 32.63 -4.53 -11.71
CA ILE A 63 31.87 -5.68 -11.19
C ILE A 63 32.78 -6.67 -10.47
N VAL A 64 33.93 -6.98 -11.04
CA VAL A 64 34.90 -7.93 -10.42
C VAL A 64 35.48 -7.37 -9.11
N LYS A 65 35.78 -6.07 -9.06
CA LYS A 65 36.21 -5.40 -7.82
C LYS A 65 35.11 -5.44 -6.76
N ALA A 66 33.84 -5.16 -7.15
CA ALA A 66 32.69 -5.21 -6.24
C ALA A 66 32.49 -6.63 -5.67
N PHE A 67 32.59 -7.65 -6.53
CA PHE A 67 32.51 -9.04 -6.09
C PHE A 67 33.63 -9.40 -5.09
N LYS A 68 34.89 -9.04 -5.38
CA LYS A 68 36.01 -9.32 -4.48
C LYS A 68 35.86 -8.65 -3.12
N LEU A 69 35.37 -7.39 -3.08
CA LEU A 69 35.07 -6.69 -1.84
C LEU A 69 33.93 -7.35 -1.07
N ALA A 70 32.80 -7.63 -1.71
CA ALA A 70 31.66 -8.29 -1.08
C ALA A 70 32.01 -9.68 -0.55
N TYR A 71 32.80 -10.46 -1.32
CA TYR A 71 33.28 -11.77 -0.90
C TYR A 71 34.10 -11.71 0.38
N LYS A 72 35.06 -10.76 0.44
CA LYS A 72 35.90 -10.54 1.62
C LYS A 72 35.11 -10.01 2.81
N ALA A 73 34.16 -9.10 2.57
CA ALA A 73 33.38 -8.45 3.63
C ALA A 73 32.40 -9.41 4.33
N HIS A 74 31.83 -10.35 3.58
CA HIS A 74 30.88 -11.36 4.11
C HIS A 74 31.56 -12.70 4.46
N ASP A 75 32.87 -12.76 4.53
CA ASP A 75 33.58 -13.99 4.91
C ASP A 75 33.19 -14.40 6.34
N GLY A 76 32.89 -15.70 6.52
CA GLY A 76 32.40 -16.24 7.79
C GLY A 76 30.94 -15.94 8.15
N GLN A 77 30.19 -15.19 7.33
CA GLN A 77 28.76 -14.94 7.53
C GLN A 77 27.91 -16.00 6.80
N PHE A 78 26.81 -16.43 7.46
CA PHE A 78 25.89 -17.44 6.94
C PHE A 78 24.44 -16.96 7.00
N ARG A 79 23.64 -17.36 6.03
CA ARG A 79 22.19 -17.12 6.01
C ARG A 79 21.45 -18.11 6.94
N ALA A 80 20.16 -17.85 7.17
CA ALA A 80 19.29 -18.77 7.92
C ALA A 80 19.17 -20.17 7.28
N SER A 81 19.47 -20.30 6.00
CA SER A 81 19.57 -21.59 5.27
C SER A 81 20.85 -22.38 5.59
N GLY A 82 21.82 -21.78 6.27
CA GLY A 82 23.15 -22.33 6.49
C GLY A 82 24.13 -22.12 5.34
N GLU A 83 23.72 -21.47 4.25
CA GLU A 83 24.57 -21.14 3.11
C GLU A 83 25.45 -19.90 3.38
N PRO A 84 26.67 -19.80 2.78
CA PRO A 84 27.48 -18.60 2.85
C PRO A 84 26.72 -17.35 2.37
N TYR A 85 26.85 -16.25 3.10
CA TYR A 85 26.06 -15.03 2.83
C TYR A 85 26.27 -14.47 1.43
N ILE A 86 27.50 -14.60 0.89
CA ILE A 86 27.86 -14.08 -0.45
C ILE A 86 26.99 -14.62 -1.59
N ILE A 87 26.33 -15.78 -1.41
CA ILE A 87 25.42 -16.33 -2.40
C ILE A 87 24.28 -15.36 -2.69
N HIS A 88 23.83 -14.59 -1.68
CA HIS A 88 22.76 -13.61 -1.84
C HIS A 88 23.14 -12.42 -2.73
N PRO A 89 24.19 -11.66 -2.47
CA PRO A 89 24.63 -10.59 -3.36
C PRO A 89 24.91 -11.07 -4.80
N VAL A 90 25.50 -12.25 -4.95
CA VAL A 90 25.74 -12.85 -6.27
C VAL A 90 24.44 -13.16 -7.00
N ALA A 91 23.44 -13.71 -6.31
CA ALA A 91 22.13 -13.96 -6.90
C ALA A 91 21.39 -12.66 -7.27
N VAL A 92 21.48 -11.62 -6.43
CA VAL A 92 20.95 -10.29 -6.73
C VAL A 92 21.62 -9.69 -7.97
N ALA A 93 22.94 -9.76 -8.06
CA ALA A 93 23.69 -9.31 -9.23
C ALA A 93 23.32 -10.08 -10.51
N ASN A 94 23.10 -11.40 -10.40
CA ASN A 94 22.62 -12.21 -11.51
C ASN A 94 21.23 -11.75 -12.00
N LEU A 95 20.29 -11.51 -11.10
CA LEU A 95 18.96 -10.99 -11.44
C LEU A 95 19.05 -9.61 -12.12
N LEU A 96 19.93 -8.73 -11.67
CA LEU A 96 20.17 -7.43 -12.28
C LEU A 96 20.81 -7.56 -13.67
N LYS A 97 21.75 -8.48 -13.85
CA LYS A 97 22.33 -8.80 -15.16
C LYS A 97 21.29 -9.34 -16.13
N GLU A 98 20.39 -10.23 -15.68
CA GLU A 98 19.31 -10.79 -16.50
C GLU A 98 18.34 -9.73 -17.03
N ILE A 99 18.09 -8.66 -16.27
CA ILE A 99 17.24 -7.54 -16.73
C ILE A 99 18.01 -6.50 -17.56
N GLY A 100 19.33 -6.69 -17.77
CA GLY A 100 20.16 -5.79 -18.55
C GLY A 100 20.57 -4.50 -17.82
N ALA A 101 20.70 -4.56 -16.49
CA ALA A 101 21.15 -3.41 -15.71
C ALA A 101 22.61 -3.03 -16.04
N SER A 102 22.97 -1.74 -15.83
CA SER A 102 24.32 -1.23 -16.02
C SER A 102 25.31 -1.83 -15.02
N SER A 103 26.59 -1.74 -15.33
CA SER A 103 27.67 -2.24 -14.46
C SER A 103 27.65 -1.60 -13.09
N SER A 104 27.32 -0.30 -12.98
CA SER A 104 27.17 0.41 -11.69
C SER A 104 26.03 -0.17 -10.84
N VAL A 105 24.88 -0.53 -11.45
CA VAL A 105 23.74 -1.14 -10.74
C VAL A 105 24.07 -2.57 -10.31
N ILE A 106 24.75 -3.35 -11.15
CA ILE A 106 25.20 -4.71 -10.80
C ILE A 106 26.21 -4.66 -9.65
N ALA A 107 27.17 -3.73 -9.70
CA ALA A 107 28.13 -3.51 -8.62
C ALA A 107 27.43 -3.10 -7.31
N ALA A 108 26.45 -2.20 -7.39
CA ALA A 108 25.62 -1.84 -6.24
C ALA A 108 24.82 -3.03 -5.70
N GLY A 109 24.34 -3.94 -6.58
CA GLY A 109 23.71 -5.18 -6.17
C GLY A 109 24.64 -6.17 -5.45
N LEU A 110 25.94 -6.18 -5.79
CA LEU A 110 26.95 -6.96 -5.06
C LEU A 110 27.28 -6.35 -3.69
N LEU A 111 27.16 -5.03 -3.56
CA LEU A 111 27.61 -4.25 -2.38
C LEU A 111 26.45 -3.80 -1.47
N HIS A 112 25.20 -4.10 -1.79
CA HIS A 112 24.04 -3.49 -1.14
C HIS A 112 23.93 -3.77 0.38
N ASP A 113 24.37 -4.95 0.83
CA ASP A 113 24.35 -5.34 2.24
C ASP A 113 25.71 -5.10 2.94
N VAL A 114 26.78 -4.79 2.18
CA VAL A 114 28.14 -4.63 2.73
C VAL A 114 28.20 -3.52 3.79
N VAL A 115 27.51 -2.39 3.54
CA VAL A 115 27.50 -1.25 4.48
C VAL A 115 26.59 -1.52 5.70
N GLU A 116 25.53 -2.31 5.54
CA GLU A 116 24.62 -2.62 6.65
C GLU A 116 25.17 -3.72 7.57
N ASP A 117 25.74 -4.76 6.98
CA ASP A 117 26.06 -6.01 7.67
C ASP A 117 27.56 -6.15 7.99
N THR A 118 28.40 -5.19 7.55
CA THR A 118 29.85 -5.23 7.79
C THR A 118 30.38 -3.88 8.29
N GLY A 119 31.67 -3.77 8.58
CA GLY A 119 32.32 -2.55 9.07
C GLY A 119 32.82 -1.60 7.96
N ILE A 120 32.33 -1.75 6.71
CA ILE A 120 32.77 -0.93 5.57
C ILE A 120 31.90 0.30 5.45
N ASP A 121 32.53 1.48 5.39
CA ASP A 121 31.85 2.76 5.29
C ASP A 121 31.53 3.18 3.85
N LEU A 122 30.51 4.03 3.68
CA LEU A 122 30.15 4.63 2.39
C LEU A 122 31.29 5.44 1.73
N SER A 123 32.23 5.99 2.52
CA SER A 123 33.39 6.69 2.03
C SER A 123 34.38 5.74 1.35
N GLU A 124 34.51 4.51 1.82
CA GLU A 124 35.31 3.48 1.20
C GLU A 124 34.71 2.99 -0.12
N ILE A 125 33.38 2.87 -0.16
CA ILE A 125 32.64 2.58 -1.41
C ILE A 125 32.88 3.68 -2.45
N GLU A 126 32.79 4.95 -2.04
CA GLU A 126 33.05 6.08 -2.97
C GLU A 126 34.49 6.06 -3.54
N THR A 127 35.46 5.81 -2.68
CA THR A 127 36.88 5.80 -3.08
C THR A 127 37.16 4.66 -4.08
N ASN A 128 36.59 3.48 -3.87
CA ASN A 128 36.88 2.29 -4.67
C ASN A 128 36.02 2.15 -5.92
N PHE A 129 34.77 2.68 -5.92
CA PHE A 129 33.74 2.43 -6.95
C PHE A 129 33.13 3.71 -7.52
N GLY A 130 33.49 4.87 -6.99
CA GLY A 130 32.99 6.17 -7.44
C GLY A 130 31.65 6.57 -6.84
N LEU A 131 31.31 7.85 -7.09
CA LEU A 131 30.12 8.49 -6.52
C LEU A 131 28.80 7.81 -6.95
N GLU A 132 28.74 7.31 -8.18
CA GLU A 132 27.52 6.67 -8.72
C GLU A 132 27.14 5.41 -7.93
N VAL A 133 28.08 4.51 -7.71
CA VAL A 133 27.87 3.28 -6.93
C VAL A 133 27.55 3.60 -5.48
N LYS A 134 28.24 4.60 -4.88
CA LYS A 134 27.95 5.08 -3.53
C LYS A 134 26.51 5.52 -3.39
N ILE A 135 25.99 6.38 -4.30
CA ILE A 135 24.61 6.87 -4.25
C ILE A 135 23.61 5.70 -4.31
N LEU A 136 23.86 4.71 -5.15
CA LEU A 136 23.00 3.54 -5.28
C LEU A 136 23.02 2.69 -4.01
N VAL A 137 24.19 2.39 -3.45
CA VAL A 137 24.32 1.62 -2.20
C VAL A 137 23.68 2.38 -1.05
N GLU A 138 23.99 3.67 -0.86
CA GLU A 138 23.40 4.52 0.17
C GLU A 138 21.87 4.55 0.08
N GLY A 139 21.32 4.65 -1.16
CA GLY A 139 19.89 4.62 -1.40
C GLY A 139 19.22 3.31 -0.96
N VAL A 140 19.89 2.17 -1.13
CA VAL A 140 19.40 0.85 -0.68
C VAL A 140 19.51 0.72 0.84
N THR A 141 20.66 1.10 1.43
CA THR A 141 20.98 1.01 2.88
C THR A 141 20.04 1.87 3.74
N LYS A 142 19.76 3.10 3.34
CA LYS A 142 18.83 4.00 4.08
C LYS A 142 17.43 3.43 4.27
N LEU A 143 17.09 2.36 3.58
CA LEU A 143 15.80 1.69 3.65
C LEU A 143 15.72 0.63 4.77
N GLY A 144 16.84 0.25 5.41
CA GLY A 144 16.95 -0.85 6.37
C GLY A 144 16.88 -0.49 7.87
N GLY A 145 17.27 0.71 8.28
CA GLY A 145 17.86 0.92 9.62
C GLY A 145 17.07 1.74 10.66
N ILE A 146 15.74 1.58 10.88
CA ILE A 146 15.06 2.30 11.97
C ILE A 146 14.18 1.39 12.81
N HIS A 147 14.39 1.39 14.14
CA HIS A 147 13.50 0.77 15.12
C HIS A 147 12.38 1.72 15.50
N PHE A 148 11.15 1.32 15.27
CA PHE A 148 9.95 2.08 15.63
C PHE A 148 9.14 1.35 16.70
N ASN A 149 8.52 2.12 17.58
CA ASN A 149 7.64 1.60 18.63
C ASN A 149 6.27 1.13 18.12
N ASN A 150 5.89 1.52 16.87
CA ASN A 150 4.62 1.16 16.27
C ASN A 150 4.83 0.55 14.86
N ARG A 151 4.31 -0.65 14.62
CA ARG A 151 4.48 -1.43 13.38
C ARG A 151 3.99 -0.70 12.11
N THR A 152 2.89 0.01 12.19
CA THR A 152 2.29 0.74 11.05
C THR A 152 3.06 2.00 10.69
N GLU A 153 3.58 2.72 11.67
CA GLU A 153 4.44 3.88 11.47
C GLU A 153 5.78 3.50 10.84
N ALA A 154 6.34 2.36 11.27
CA ALA A 154 7.57 1.81 10.68
C ALA A 154 7.42 1.48 9.19
N GLN A 155 6.30 0.87 8.80
CA GLN A 155 6.03 0.56 7.39
C GLN A 155 5.84 1.84 6.56
N ALA A 156 5.12 2.84 7.10
CA ALA A 156 4.89 4.11 6.43
C ALA A 156 6.21 4.83 6.16
N GLU A 157 7.07 4.92 7.18
CA GLU A 157 8.34 5.62 7.08
C GLU A 157 9.33 4.90 6.17
N ASN A 158 9.37 3.56 6.20
CA ASN A 158 10.20 2.78 5.28
C ASN A 158 9.77 2.98 3.82
N LEU A 159 8.46 2.97 3.55
CA LEU A 159 7.93 3.29 2.22
C LEU A 159 8.27 4.72 1.81
N ARG A 160 8.08 5.67 2.71
CA ARG A 160 8.44 7.07 2.48
C ARG A 160 9.90 7.22 2.06
N LYS A 161 10.83 6.61 2.79
CA LYS A 161 12.26 6.65 2.47
C LYS A 161 12.55 5.98 1.13
N MET A 162 11.91 4.85 0.86
CA MET A 162 12.01 4.17 -0.42
C MET A 162 11.62 5.09 -1.58
N PHE A 163 10.49 5.81 -1.48
CA PHE A 163 10.06 6.75 -2.51
C PHE A 163 10.99 7.95 -2.64
N LEU A 164 11.56 8.44 -1.54
CA LEU A 164 12.58 9.50 -1.58
C LEU A 164 13.87 9.05 -2.28
N ALA A 165 14.35 7.85 -1.95
CA ALA A 165 15.51 7.26 -2.61
C ALA A 165 15.24 7.03 -4.11
N MET A 166 14.02 6.57 -4.47
CA MET A 166 13.58 6.43 -5.86
C MET A 166 13.54 7.76 -6.61
N ALA A 167 13.17 8.83 -5.95
CA ALA A 167 13.12 10.15 -6.56
C ALA A 167 14.50 10.73 -6.80
N SER A 168 15.49 10.36 -5.99
CA SER A 168 16.89 10.72 -6.21
C SER A 168 17.52 9.89 -7.34
N ASP A 169 17.33 8.58 -7.32
CA ASP A 169 17.75 7.68 -8.40
C ASP A 169 16.86 6.42 -8.45
N ILE A 170 16.13 6.28 -9.53
CA ILE A 170 15.19 5.16 -9.72
C ILE A 170 15.89 3.79 -9.79
N ARG A 171 17.19 3.74 -10.11
CA ARG A 171 17.97 2.51 -10.18
C ARG A 171 18.08 1.81 -8.83
N VAL A 172 18.00 2.56 -7.72
CA VAL A 172 17.93 2.01 -6.35
C VAL A 172 16.81 0.97 -6.21
N VAL A 173 15.68 1.22 -6.88
CA VAL A 173 14.53 0.30 -6.84
C VAL A 173 14.82 -1.01 -7.54
N LEU A 174 15.59 -1.00 -8.63
CA LEU A 174 15.97 -2.25 -9.32
C LEU A 174 16.73 -3.17 -8.40
N VAL A 175 17.71 -2.61 -7.67
CA VAL A 175 18.49 -3.37 -6.68
C VAL A 175 17.56 -3.93 -5.60
N LYS A 176 16.64 -3.09 -5.08
CA LYS A 176 15.70 -3.51 -4.02
C LYS A 176 14.67 -4.53 -4.48
N LEU A 177 14.21 -4.47 -5.73
CA LEU A 177 13.32 -5.49 -6.32
C LEU A 177 14.06 -6.81 -6.54
N ALA A 178 15.31 -6.79 -6.98
CA ALA A 178 16.13 -7.98 -7.13
C ALA A 178 16.45 -8.64 -5.78
N ASP A 179 16.80 -7.83 -4.76
CA ASP A 179 16.97 -8.25 -3.37
C ASP A 179 15.69 -8.93 -2.86
N ARG A 180 14.53 -8.26 -2.99
CA ARG A 180 13.25 -8.79 -2.56
C ARG A 180 12.89 -10.11 -3.25
N LEU A 181 13.16 -10.21 -4.55
CA LEU A 181 12.89 -11.42 -5.32
C LEU A 181 13.74 -12.59 -4.82
N HIS A 182 15.04 -12.38 -4.59
CA HIS A 182 15.90 -13.43 -4.03
C HIS A 182 15.48 -13.80 -2.60
N ASN A 183 15.14 -12.82 -1.76
CA ASN A 183 14.63 -13.07 -0.42
C ASN A 183 13.33 -13.89 -0.44
N MET A 184 12.44 -13.66 -1.42
CA MET A 184 11.22 -14.47 -1.60
C MET A 184 11.51 -15.90 -2.07
N ARG A 185 12.55 -16.12 -2.87
CA ARG A 185 12.99 -17.46 -3.27
C ARG A 185 13.54 -18.30 -2.11
N THR A 186 14.12 -17.63 -1.11
CA THR A 186 14.77 -18.25 0.06
C THR A 186 13.99 -18.10 1.37
N ILE A 187 12.75 -17.64 1.32
CA ILE A 187 11.93 -17.31 2.50
C ILE A 187 11.56 -18.54 3.35
N GLU A 188 11.66 -19.74 2.81
CA GLU A 188 11.25 -21.01 3.46
C GLU A 188 11.98 -21.28 4.78
N TRP A 189 13.19 -20.76 4.94
CA TRP A 189 14.04 -20.92 6.13
C TRP A 189 13.73 -19.97 7.29
N LEU A 190 12.79 -19.03 7.10
CA LEU A 190 12.38 -18.07 8.12
C LEU A 190 11.23 -18.65 8.96
N ASN A 191 10.98 -18.05 10.13
CA ASN A 191 9.79 -18.38 10.92
C ASN A 191 8.49 -17.93 10.23
N ASP A 192 7.37 -18.56 10.56
CA ASP A 192 6.10 -18.38 9.83
C ASP A 192 5.56 -16.94 9.93
N GLU A 193 5.71 -16.26 11.07
CA GLU A 193 5.28 -14.87 11.23
C GLU A 193 6.06 -13.94 10.28
N LYS A 194 7.38 -14.13 10.19
CA LYS A 194 8.26 -13.35 9.32
C LYS A 194 7.97 -13.65 7.83
N LYS A 195 7.73 -14.93 7.48
CA LYS A 195 7.32 -15.35 6.13
C LYS A 195 6.06 -14.63 5.68
N LEU A 196 4.99 -14.70 6.47
CA LEU A 196 3.71 -14.08 6.14
C LEU A 196 3.81 -12.56 6.00
N ARG A 197 4.60 -11.92 6.87
CA ARG A 197 4.85 -10.47 6.78
C ARG A 197 5.53 -10.10 5.48
N ILE A 198 6.66 -10.75 5.16
CA ILE A 198 7.43 -10.48 3.94
C ILE A 198 6.60 -10.79 2.68
N ALA A 199 5.85 -11.89 2.67
CA ALA A 199 4.99 -12.25 1.56
C ALA A 199 3.87 -11.20 1.35
N ARG A 200 3.26 -10.69 2.43
CA ARG A 200 2.25 -9.63 2.35
C ARG A 200 2.82 -8.32 1.82
N GLU A 201 3.95 -7.86 2.36
CA GLU A 201 4.65 -6.69 1.84
C GLU A 201 5.01 -6.84 0.36
N THR A 202 5.46 -8.03 -0.03
CA THR A 202 5.82 -8.32 -1.43
C THR A 202 4.62 -8.19 -2.35
N ARG A 203 3.48 -8.77 -1.97
CA ARG A 203 2.25 -8.69 -2.77
C ARG A 203 1.64 -7.30 -2.80
N GLU A 204 1.69 -6.59 -1.66
CA GLU A 204 1.03 -5.29 -1.51
C GLU A 204 1.89 -4.11 -1.98
N ILE A 205 3.19 -4.24 -2.10
CA ILE A 205 4.08 -3.11 -2.40
C ILE A 205 5.01 -3.42 -3.57
N TYR A 206 5.83 -4.46 -3.45
CA TYR A 206 6.91 -4.69 -4.41
C TYR A 206 6.43 -5.21 -5.78
N ALA A 207 5.44 -6.11 -5.81
CA ALA A 207 4.91 -6.62 -7.07
C ALA A 207 4.16 -5.53 -7.88
N PRO A 208 3.32 -4.68 -7.29
CA PRO A 208 2.76 -3.52 -7.97
C PRO A 208 3.80 -2.49 -8.42
N LEU A 209 4.83 -2.27 -7.61
CA LEU A 209 5.93 -1.40 -7.99
C LEU A 209 6.67 -1.92 -9.24
N ALA A 210 6.97 -3.23 -9.27
CA ALA A 210 7.54 -3.87 -10.45
C ALA A 210 6.61 -3.75 -11.68
N ASN A 211 5.30 -3.84 -11.49
CA ASN A 211 4.30 -3.61 -12.54
C ASN A 211 4.34 -2.18 -13.09
N ARG A 212 4.42 -1.19 -12.20
CA ARG A 212 4.45 0.22 -12.58
C ARG A 212 5.74 0.60 -13.31
N LEU A 213 6.85 -0.02 -12.96
CA LEU A 213 8.13 0.11 -13.67
C LEU A 213 8.21 -0.74 -14.94
N GLY A 214 7.18 -1.55 -15.23
CA GLY A 214 7.10 -2.40 -16.40
C GLY A 214 7.96 -3.67 -16.34
N ILE A 215 8.59 -3.99 -15.17
CA ILE A 215 9.43 -5.17 -14.97
C ILE A 215 8.53 -6.38 -14.71
N ASN A 216 7.85 -6.83 -15.77
CA ASN A 216 6.86 -7.88 -15.63
C ASN A 216 7.47 -9.22 -15.21
N ARG A 217 8.75 -9.48 -15.56
CA ARG A 217 9.46 -10.70 -15.14
C ARG A 217 9.53 -10.80 -13.61
N PHE A 218 9.89 -9.73 -12.91
CA PHE A 218 9.92 -9.72 -11.44
C PHE A 218 8.51 -9.72 -10.86
N LYS A 219 7.60 -8.95 -11.45
CA LYS A 219 6.22 -8.84 -10.99
C LYS A 219 5.57 -10.21 -10.81
N TRP A 220 5.49 -10.99 -11.89
CA TRP A 220 4.73 -12.26 -11.84
C TRP A 220 5.38 -13.30 -10.93
N GLU A 221 6.71 -13.30 -10.80
CA GLU A 221 7.39 -14.21 -9.90
C GLU A 221 7.19 -13.79 -8.44
N LEU A 222 7.25 -12.51 -8.12
CA LEU A 222 6.93 -11.99 -6.79
C LEU A 222 5.48 -12.28 -6.40
N GLU A 223 4.54 -12.11 -7.33
CA GLU A 223 3.12 -12.44 -7.12
C GLU A 223 2.90 -13.94 -6.86
N ASP A 224 3.50 -14.83 -7.66
CA ASP A 224 3.35 -16.29 -7.50
C ASP A 224 4.01 -16.79 -6.20
N LEU A 225 5.19 -16.28 -5.86
CA LEU A 225 5.86 -16.62 -4.60
C LEU A 225 5.06 -16.12 -3.39
N ALA A 226 4.54 -14.88 -3.44
CA ALA A 226 3.70 -14.35 -2.36
C ALA A 226 2.40 -15.16 -2.21
N PHE A 227 1.78 -15.55 -3.32
CA PHE A 227 0.58 -16.39 -3.34
C PHE A 227 0.82 -17.77 -2.70
N LYS A 228 1.96 -18.41 -2.99
CA LYS A 228 2.36 -19.70 -2.39
C LYS A 228 2.35 -19.65 -0.85
N PHE A 229 2.77 -18.55 -0.25
CA PHE A 229 2.89 -18.43 1.21
C PHE A 229 1.66 -17.83 1.89
N LEU A 230 0.91 -16.96 1.21
CA LEU A 230 -0.27 -16.32 1.80
C LEU A 230 -1.53 -17.19 1.70
N GLU A 231 -1.73 -17.84 0.57
CA GLU A 231 -2.88 -18.73 0.29
C GLU A 231 -2.39 -20.13 -0.16
N PRO A 232 -1.74 -20.90 0.74
CA PRO A 232 -1.10 -22.16 0.35
C PRO A 232 -2.06 -23.24 -0.14
N LYS A 233 -3.29 -23.28 0.35
CA LYS A 233 -4.32 -24.24 -0.07
C LYS A 233 -4.75 -23.97 -1.50
N GLU A 234 -5.14 -22.74 -1.79
CA GLU A 234 -5.58 -22.27 -3.11
C GLU A 234 -4.45 -22.40 -4.14
N TYR A 235 -3.21 -22.14 -3.71
CA TYR A 235 -2.03 -22.32 -4.55
C TYR A 235 -1.84 -23.79 -4.95
N LEU A 236 -1.91 -24.72 -4.00
CA LEU A 236 -1.76 -26.16 -4.27
C LEU A 236 -2.91 -26.70 -5.13
N ASP A 237 -4.15 -26.36 -4.78
CA ASP A 237 -5.33 -26.78 -5.54
C ASP A 237 -5.25 -26.31 -7.00
N LEU A 238 -4.87 -25.05 -7.21
CA LEU A 238 -4.73 -24.50 -8.56
C LEU A 238 -3.57 -25.15 -9.32
N LYS A 239 -2.44 -25.37 -8.65
CA LYS A 239 -1.27 -26.06 -9.22
C LYS A 239 -1.63 -27.45 -9.68
N ASP A 240 -2.38 -28.22 -8.89
CA ASP A 240 -2.82 -29.58 -9.21
C ASP A 240 -3.83 -29.59 -10.37
N GLN A 241 -4.81 -28.69 -10.37
CA GLN A 241 -5.76 -28.53 -11.48
C GLN A 241 -5.05 -28.19 -12.81
N ILE A 242 -3.96 -27.42 -12.74
CA ILE A 242 -3.13 -27.09 -13.90
C ILE A 242 -2.29 -28.29 -14.31
N ALA A 243 -1.73 -29.05 -13.39
CA ALA A 243 -0.89 -30.20 -13.65
C ALA A 243 -1.66 -31.34 -14.32
N VAL A 244 -2.86 -31.69 -13.84
CA VAL A 244 -3.72 -32.76 -14.39
C VAL A 244 -4.01 -32.57 -15.90
N LYS A 245 -4.12 -31.33 -16.35
CA LYS A 245 -4.42 -30.99 -17.76
C LYS A 245 -3.20 -30.52 -18.56
N ARG A 246 -2.00 -30.66 -18.02
CA ARG A 246 -0.78 -30.11 -18.61
C ARG A 246 -0.43 -30.77 -19.95
N SER A 247 -0.36 -32.11 -20.00
CA SER A 247 0.03 -32.84 -21.20
C SER A 247 -0.91 -32.60 -22.38
N ASP A 248 -2.22 -32.64 -22.14
CA ASP A 248 -3.23 -32.36 -23.17
C ASP A 248 -3.18 -30.91 -23.67
N ARG A 249 -2.91 -29.99 -22.77
CA ARG A 249 -2.78 -28.57 -23.09
C ARG A 249 -1.53 -28.29 -23.91
N GLU A 250 -0.39 -28.90 -23.53
CA GLU A 250 0.87 -28.76 -24.27
C GLU A 250 0.76 -29.33 -25.66
N LYS A 251 0.14 -30.51 -25.82
CA LYS A 251 -0.13 -31.10 -27.14
C LYS A 251 -0.99 -30.19 -28.03
N ARG A 252 -2.08 -29.64 -27.48
CA ARG A 252 -2.98 -28.73 -28.21
C ARG A 252 -2.28 -27.43 -28.56
N LEU A 253 -1.53 -26.87 -27.63
CA LEU A 253 -0.78 -25.63 -27.85
C LEU A 253 0.26 -25.86 -28.96
N LYS A 254 0.97 -26.96 -28.96
CA LYS A 254 1.95 -27.35 -30.01
C LYS A 254 1.30 -27.44 -31.38
N VAL A 255 0.11 -28.04 -31.47
CA VAL A 255 -0.65 -28.10 -32.74
C VAL A 255 -1.04 -26.70 -33.21
N THR A 256 -1.52 -25.87 -32.30
CA THR A 256 -1.90 -24.48 -32.63
C THR A 256 -0.70 -23.63 -33.02
N LEU A 257 0.43 -23.80 -32.34
CA LEU A 257 1.71 -23.15 -32.68
C LEU A 257 2.18 -23.50 -34.10
N ASN A 258 2.16 -24.80 -34.44
CA ASN A 258 2.58 -25.25 -35.76
C ASN A 258 1.67 -24.71 -36.87
N LEU A 259 0.35 -24.76 -36.69
CA LEU A 259 -0.61 -24.22 -37.63
C LEU A 259 -0.38 -22.70 -37.85
N MET A 260 -0.21 -21.95 -36.75
CA MET A 260 0.05 -20.50 -36.85
C MET A 260 1.39 -20.20 -37.53
N LYS A 261 2.43 -21.01 -37.23
CA LYS A 261 3.74 -20.88 -37.87
C LYS A 261 3.67 -21.09 -39.37
N GLU A 262 2.97 -22.13 -39.83
CA GLU A 262 2.77 -22.41 -41.25
C GLU A 262 2.04 -21.25 -41.99
N ASN A 263 0.96 -20.73 -41.36
CA ASN A 263 0.18 -19.64 -41.93
C ASN A 263 0.96 -18.32 -41.97
N LEU A 264 1.77 -18.01 -40.95
CA LEU A 264 2.63 -16.84 -40.95
C LEU A 264 3.70 -16.91 -42.06
N ILE A 265 4.30 -18.09 -42.25
CA ILE A 265 5.26 -18.31 -43.35
C ILE A 265 4.57 -18.14 -44.71
N SER A 266 3.40 -18.73 -44.89
CA SER A 266 2.61 -18.65 -46.12
C SER A 266 2.21 -17.22 -46.46
N ALA A 267 1.97 -16.38 -45.45
CA ALA A 267 1.69 -14.94 -45.59
C ALA A 267 2.95 -14.09 -45.87
N GLY A 268 4.13 -14.73 -45.99
CA GLY A 268 5.39 -14.05 -46.33
C GLY A 268 6.09 -13.35 -45.17
N LEU A 269 5.73 -13.66 -43.90
CA LEU A 269 6.48 -13.23 -42.76
C LEU A 269 7.71 -14.13 -42.57
N LYS A 270 8.91 -13.57 -42.69
CA LYS A 270 10.17 -14.36 -42.67
C LYS A 270 10.83 -14.42 -41.29
N ASN A 271 10.83 -13.30 -40.56
CA ASN A 271 11.50 -13.17 -39.26
C ASN A 271 10.45 -13.03 -38.16
N PHE A 272 10.12 -14.11 -37.54
CA PHE A 272 9.23 -14.11 -36.39
C PHE A 272 9.56 -15.25 -35.42
N GLU A 273 9.28 -15.03 -34.17
CA GLU A 273 9.29 -16.03 -33.12
C GLU A 273 7.87 -16.23 -32.60
N ILE A 274 7.47 -17.49 -32.44
CA ILE A 274 6.18 -17.83 -31.87
C ILE A 274 6.36 -18.75 -30.67
N THR A 275 5.84 -18.35 -29.52
CA THR A 275 5.96 -19.08 -28.25
C THR A 275 4.61 -19.24 -27.57
N GLY A 276 4.44 -20.32 -26.85
CA GLY A 276 3.33 -20.48 -25.92
C GLY A 276 3.68 -19.88 -24.57
N ARG A 277 2.83 -18.99 -24.06
CA ARG A 277 2.99 -18.39 -22.73
C ARG A 277 1.95 -18.96 -21.77
N PRO A 278 2.33 -19.77 -20.76
CA PRO A 278 1.44 -20.10 -19.67
C PRO A 278 1.20 -18.83 -18.81
N LYS A 279 -0.02 -18.65 -18.37
CA LYS A 279 -0.34 -17.59 -17.41
C LYS A 279 0.11 -18.02 -16.01
N HIS A 280 0.69 -17.12 -15.26
CA HIS A 280 1.15 -17.37 -13.90
C HIS A 280 -0.02 -17.63 -12.93
N LEU A 281 0.25 -18.37 -11.84
CA LEU A 281 -0.78 -18.93 -10.96
C LEU A 281 -1.62 -17.84 -10.27
N TYR A 282 -0.96 -16.86 -9.68
CA TYR A 282 -1.63 -15.74 -9.05
C TYR A 282 -2.55 -14.98 -10.02
N GLY A 283 -2.10 -14.79 -11.27
CA GLY A 283 -2.91 -14.12 -12.29
C GLY A 283 -4.18 -14.88 -12.68
N ILE A 284 -4.16 -16.21 -12.60
CA ILE A 284 -5.34 -17.05 -12.78
C ILE A 284 -6.26 -16.95 -11.57
N TRP A 285 -5.72 -17.17 -10.38
CA TRP A 285 -6.47 -17.08 -9.11
C TRP A 285 -7.12 -15.71 -8.91
N SER A 286 -6.38 -14.64 -9.06
CA SER A 286 -6.91 -13.26 -8.94
C SER A 286 -8.05 -12.97 -9.93
N LYS A 287 -8.04 -13.61 -11.11
CA LYS A 287 -9.13 -13.48 -12.08
C LYS A 287 -10.34 -14.31 -11.67
N MET A 288 -10.13 -15.52 -11.12
CA MET A 288 -11.19 -16.37 -10.56
C MET A 288 -11.92 -15.62 -9.45
N GLU A 289 -11.19 -15.05 -8.49
CA GLU A 289 -11.73 -14.27 -7.37
C GLU A 289 -12.50 -13.02 -7.84
N ARG A 290 -11.88 -12.21 -8.70
CA ARG A 290 -12.53 -10.97 -9.19
C ARG A 290 -13.79 -11.20 -10.02
N GLN A 291 -13.85 -12.31 -10.78
CA GLN A 291 -14.99 -12.63 -11.64
C GLN A 291 -15.94 -13.63 -11.01
N GLN A 292 -15.64 -14.13 -9.80
CA GLN A 292 -16.39 -15.18 -9.11
C GLN A 292 -16.62 -16.41 -10.02
N LYS A 293 -15.54 -16.86 -10.71
CA LYS A 293 -15.54 -17.95 -11.67
C LYS A 293 -14.68 -19.13 -11.23
N HIS A 294 -15.10 -20.30 -11.54
CA HIS A 294 -14.29 -21.50 -11.35
C HIS A 294 -13.19 -21.60 -12.41
N PHE A 295 -12.13 -22.35 -12.12
CA PHE A 295 -10.98 -22.54 -13.02
C PHE A 295 -11.36 -22.99 -14.43
N HIS A 296 -12.36 -23.85 -14.57
CA HIS A 296 -12.80 -24.34 -15.88
C HIS A 296 -13.50 -23.29 -16.75
N GLU A 297 -13.94 -22.17 -16.15
CA GLU A 297 -14.55 -21.03 -16.85
C GLU A 297 -13.52 -19.97 -17.24
N ILE A 298 -12.24 -20.14 -16.83
CA ILE A 298 -11.14 -19.27 -17.22
C ILE A 298 -10.55 -19.76 -18.54
N TYR A 299 -10.80 -19.01 -19.61
CA TYR A 299 -10.42 -19.42 -20.96
C TYR A 299 -9.01 -19.00 -21.38
N ASP A 300 -8.39 -18.03 -20.72
CA ASP A 300 -7.09 -17.43 -21.07
C ASP A 300 -5.91 -17.99 -20.25
N VAL A 301 -5.96 -19.27 -19.93
CA VAL A 301 -4.89 -19.98 -19.18
C VAL A 301 -3.64 -20.18 -20.05
N ALA A 302 -3.79 -20.24 -21.36
CA ALA A 302 -2.70 -20.34 -22.31
C ALA A 302 -2.82 -19.20 -23.35
N ALA A 303 -1.73 -18.53 -23.62
CA ALA A 303 -1.64 -17.49 -24.64
C ALA A 303 -0.56 -17.85 -25.69
N LEU A 304 -0.76 -17.40 -26.92
CA LEU A 304 0.26 -17.39 -27.95
C LEU A 304 0.94 -16.04 -27.96
N ARG A 305 2.24 -16.05 -28.11
CA ARG A 305 3.03 -14.84 -28.30
C ARG A 305 3.74 -14.89 -29.64
N ILE A 306 3.52 -13.87 -30.46
CA ILE A 306 4.16 -13.69 -31.76
C ILE A 306 5.06 -12.47 -31.65
N ILE A 307 6.35 -12.65 -31.88
CA ILE A 307 7.34 -11.59 -31.88
C ILE A 307 7.81 -11.40 -33.32
N VAL A 308 7.80 -10.17 -33.79
CA VAL A 308 8.15 -9.79 -35.17
C VAL A 308 9.16 -8.63 -35.20
N ASP A 309 9.72 -8.29 -36.36
CA ASP A 309 10.77 -7.28 -36.47
C ASP A 309 10.27 -5.84 -36.30
N ASN A 310 9.12 -5.52 -36.86
CA ASN A 310 8.60 -4.15 -36.94
C ASN A 310 7.09 -4.06 -36.73
N SER A 311 6.58 -2.83 -36.51
CA SER A 311 5.17 -2.57 -36.22
C SER A 311 4.24 -2.96 -37.38
N ASP A 312 4.65 -2.77 -38.63
CA ASP A 312 3.88 -3.18 -39.81
C ASP A 312 3.65 -4.71 -39.82
N SER A 313 4.69 -5.47 -39.53
CA SER A 313 4.61 -6.93 -39.37
C SER A 313 3.68 -7.36 -38.25
N CYS A 314 3.48 -6.53 -37.20
CA CYS A 314 2.50 -6.83 -36.12
C CYS A 314 1.07 -6.83 -36.69
N TYR A 315 0.70 -5.83 -37.47
CA TYR A 315 -0.65 -5.75 -38.05
C TYR A 315 -0.85 -6.78 -39.17
N ARG A 316 0.19 -7.12 -39.92
CA ARG A 316 0.15 -8.25 -40.88
C ARG A 316 -0.05 -9.58 -40.16
N ALA A 317 0.65 -9.82 -39.08
CA ALA A 317 0.45 -11.02 -38.27
C ALA A 317 -0.96 -11.08 -37.65
N LEU A 318 -1.54 -9.92 -37.26
CA LEU A 318 -2.93 -9.81 -36.81
C LEU A 318 -3.91 -10.27 -37.89
N ALA A 319 -3.73 -9.84 -39.13
CA ALA A 319 -4.56 -10.30 -40.26
C ALA A 319 -4.51 -11.81 -40.41
N VAL A 320 -3.32 -12.43 -40.36
CA VAL A 320 -3.14 -13.89 -40.42
C VAL A 320 -3.84 -14.60 -39.26
N VAL A 321 -3.80 -14.01 -38.07
CA VAL A 321 -4.52 -14.54 -36.90
C VAL A 321 -6.03 -14.52 -37.13
N HIS A 322 -6.58 -13.48 -37.72
CA HIS A 322 -8.02 -13.38 -38.03
C HIS A 322 -8.44 -14.36 -39.14
N ASP A 323 -7.60 -14.60 -40.12
CA ASP A 323 -7.85 -15.57 -41.18
C ASP A 323 -7.80 -17.01 -40.64
N THR A 324 -6.91 -17.27 -39.69
CA THR A 324 -6.73 -18.60 -39.10
C THR A 324 -7.80 -18.93 -38.04
N PHE A 325 -8.21 -17.94 -37.25
CA PHE A 325 -9.11 -18.11 -36.11
C PHE A 325 -10.19 -17.04 -36.10
N LYS A 326 -11.39 -17.39 -35.60
CA LYS A 326 -12.48 -16.44 -35.43
C LYS A 326 -12.23 -15.54 -34.22
N PRO A 327 -12.16 -14.22 -34.36
CA PRO A 327 -12.00 -13.30 -33.23
C PRO A 327 -13.27 -13.27 -32.35
N ILE A 328 -13.07 -13.09 -31.04
CA ILE A 328 -14.16 -12.88 -30.10
C ILE A 328 -14.48 -11.36 -30.08
N PRO A 329 -15.72 -10.94 -30.38
CA PRO A 329 -16.12 -9.54 -30.40
C PRO A 329 -15.83 -8.85 -29.06
N GLY A 330 -15.35 -7.60 -29.10
CA GLY A 330 -15.06 -6.78 -27.93
C GLY A 330 -13.81 -7.20 -27.14
N ARG A 331 -13.02 -8.18 -27.63
CA ARG A 331 -11.82 -8.67 -26.97
C ARG A 331 -10.53 -8.42 -27.75
N PHE A 332 -10.53 -7.35 -28.53
CA PHE A 332 -9.32 -6.81 -29.15
C PHE A 332 -8.84 -5.56 -28.40
N LYS A 333 -7.54 -5.46 -28.16
CA LYS A 333 -6.90 -4.29 -27.56
C LYS A 333 -5.63 -3.97 -28.30
N ASP A 334 -5.55 -2.74 -28.81
CA ASP A 334 -4.36 -2.22 -29.48
C ASP A 334 -3.58 -1.34 -28.50
N TYR A 335 -2.53 -1.91 -27.93
CA TYR A 335 -1.57 -1.18 -27.09
C TYR A 335 -0.33 -0.74 -27.87
N ILE A 336 -0.28 -0.95 -29.23
CA ILE A 336 0.75 -0.37 -30.09
C ILE A 336 0.36 1.05 -30.43
N GLY A 337 -0.88 1.24 -30.91
CA GLY A 337 -1.45 2.55 -31.18
C GLY A 337 -1.69 3.38 -29.92
N LEU A 338 -2.06 2.73 -28.80
CA LEU A 338 -2.34 3.37 -27.52
C LEU A 338 -1.50 2.72 -26.39
N PRO A 339 -0.20 3.10 -26.25
CA PRO A 339 0.67 2.51 -25.26
C PRO A 339 0.19 2.73 -23.83
N LYS A 340 0.42 1.76 -22.94
CA LYS A 340 0.18 1.95 -21.50
C LYS A 340 1.18 2.93 -20.88
N PRO A 341 0.85 3.60 -19.76
CA PRO A 341 1.76 4.56 -19.11
C PRO A 341 3.12 3.98 -18.74
N ASN A 342 3.19 2.67 -18.44
CA ASN A 342 4.45 1.97 -18.17
C ASN A 342 5.24 1.63 -19.45
N GLY A 343 4.81 2.13 -20.62
CA GLY A 343 5.45 1.88 -21.91
C GLY A 343 5.16 0.52 -22.54
N TYR A 344 4.24 -0.27 -21.96
CA TYR A 344 3.84 -1.56 -22.52
C TYR A 344 3.11 -1.38 -23.86
N GLN A 345 3.59 -2.08 -24.91
CA GLN A 345 3.01 -2.12 -26.24
C GLN A 345 2.83 -3.56 -26.71
N SER A 346 1.66 -3.89 -27.23
CA SER A 346 1.35 -5.20 -27.84
C SER A 346 -0.06 -5.16 -28.42
N LEU A 347 -0.35 -5.90 -29.47
CA LEU A 347 -1.71 -6.23 -29.86
C LEU A 347 -2.17 -7.43 -29.03
N HIS A 348 -3.35 -7.34 -28.44
CA HIS A 348 -4.00 -8.42 -27.71
C HIS A 348 -5.31 -8.77 -28.39
N ILE A 349 -5.48 -10.02 -28.73
CA ILE A 349 -6.72 -10.51 -29.29
C ILE A 349 -7.08 -11.87 -28.70
N SER A 350 -8.34 -12.05 -28.37
CA SER A 350 -8.88 -13.36 -28.01
C SER A 350 -9.57 -13.98 -29.21
N VAL A 351 -9.16 -15.17 -29.58
CA VAL A 351 -9.69 -15.90 -30.74
C VAL A 351 -10.22 -17.28 -30.32
N ILE A 352 -11.13 -17.83 -31.10
CA ILE A 352 -11.66 -19.17 -30.88
C ILE A 352 -10.74 -20.13 -31.62
N GLY A 353 -9.87 -20.85 -30.87
CA GLY A 353 -9.16 -21.99 -31.37
C GLY A 353 -10.08 -23.19 -31.63
N ARG A 354 -9.55 -24.38 -32.00
CA ARG A 354 -10.36 -25.56 -32.39
C ARG A 354 -11.48 -25.90 -31.41
N HIS A 355 -11.33 -25.61 -30.09
CA HIS A 355 -12.36 -25.93 -29.09
C HIS A 355 -12.41 -24.97 -27.89
N ARG A 356 -11.51 -24.01 -27.80
CA ARG A 356 -11.43 -23.06 -26.67
C ARG A 356 -10.88 -21.70 -27.10
N PRO A 357 -11.26 -20.62 -26.41
CA PRO A 357 -10.63 -19.32 -26.57
C PRO A 357 -9.13 -19.37 -26.27
N ILE A 358 -8.35 -18.68 -27.09
CA ILE A 358 -6.90 -18.50 -26.93
C ILE A 358 -6.62 -17.00 -27.04
N GLU A 359 -5.80 -16.47 -26.14
CA GLU A 359 -5.28 -15.11 -26.24
C GLU A 359 -4.03 -15.13 -27.13
N VAL A 360 -3.97 -14.22 -28.11
CA VAL A 360 -2.80 -14.01 -28.93
C VAL A 360 -2.23 -12.63 -28.66
N GLN A 361 -0.94 -12.57 -28.36
CA GLN A 361 -0.19 -11.33 -28.12
C GLN A 361 0.81 -11.16 -29.26
N ILE A 362 0.76 -9.99 -29.93
CA ILE A 362 1.64 -9.70 -31.04
C ILE A 362 2.41 -8.42 -30.75
N ARG A 363 3.73 -8.44 -30.91
CA ARG A 363 4.61 -7.31 -30.63
C ARG A 363 5.95 -7.45 -31.33
N THR A 364 6.68 -6.35 -31.45
CA THR A 364 8.05 -6.38 -31.98
C THR A 364 9.06 -6.86 -30.94
N THR A 365 10.29 -7.17 -31.36
CA THR A 365 11.39 -7.54 -30.47
C THR A 365 11.68 -6.44 -29.44
N SER A 366 11.70 -5.17 -29.87
CA SER A 366 11.89 -4.03 -28.97
C SER A 366 10.75 -3.87 -27.96
N MET A 367 9.50 -3.98 -28.41
CA MET A 367 8.32 -3.97 -27.53
C MET A 367 8.36 -5.15 -26.54
N HIS A 368 8.90 -6.31 -26.96
CA HIS A 368 9.04 -7.47 -26.11
C HIS A 368 10.03 -7.20 -24.97
N GLN A 369 11.19 -6.62 -25.27
CA GLN A 369 12.16 -6.25 -24.26
C GLN A 369 11.59 -5.25 -23.25
N ILE A 370 10.93 -4.19 -23.75
CA ILE A 370 10.25 -3.21 -22.88
C ILE A 370 9.16 -3.87 -22.03
N ALA A 371 8.39 -4.83 -22.59
CA ALA A 371 7.34 -5.50 -21.88
C ALA A 371 7.82 -6.48 -20.81
N GLU A 372 9.00 -7.08 -20.93
CA GLU A 372 9.57 -8.02 -19.93
C GLU A 372 10.45 -7.30 -18.90
N TYR A 373 11.27 -6.34 -19.34
CA TYR A 373 12.29 -5.69 -18.52
C TYR A 373 11.97 -4.24 -18.14
N GLY A 374 10.92 -3.65 -18.74
CA GLY A 374 10.44 -2.33 -18.40
C GLY A 374 11.50 -1.25 -18.58
N ILE A 375 11.68 -0.46 -17.53
CA ILE A 375 12.63 0.65 -17.50
C ILE A 375 14.09 0.19 -17.68
N ALA A 376 14.44 -1.01 -17.23
CA ALA A 376 15.80 -1.53 -17.36
C ALA A 376 16.21 -1.68 -18.85
N ALA A 377 15.28 -2.07 -19.74
CA ALA A 377 15.53 -2.18 -21.18
C ALA A 377 15.92 -0.83 -21.82
N HIS A 378 15.46 0.29 -21.28
CA HIS A 378 15.78 1.62 -21.83
C HIS A 378 17.20 2.07 -21.52
N TRP A 379 17.78 1.61 -20.41
CA TRP A 379 19.15 1.99 -20.06
C TRP A 379 20.21 1.23 -20.86
N GLN A 380 19.91 0.00 -21.24
CA GLN A 380 20.80 -0.79 -22.10
C GLN A 380 21.07 -0.13 -23.49
N TYR A 381 20.10 0.65 -23.98
CA TYR A 381 20.20 1.30 -25.30
C TYR A 381 20.87 2.69 -25.25
N LYS A 382 21.15 3.28 -24.07
CA LYS A 382 21.57 4.68 -23.91
C LYS A 382 22.76 4.90 -22.99
N GLU A 383 23.76 4.03 -23.00
CA GLU A 383 25.06 4.33 -22.40
C GLU A 383 25.82 5.42 -23.19
N GLY A 384 25.20 6.56 -23.47
CA GLY A 384 25.87 7.65 -24.23
C GLY A 384 25.09 8.93 -24.47
N GLY A 385 23.88 9.10 -23.90
CA GLY A 385 23.08 10.28 -24.18
C GLY A 385 22.18 10.76 -23.04
N SER A 386 22.03 12.09 -22.94
CA SER A 386 21.15 12.78 -21.98
C SER A 386 19.75 12.16 -21.87
N PRO A 387 19.12 12.14 -20.69
CA PRO A 387 17.80 11.57 -20.48
C PRO A 387 16.80 12.27 -21.41
N ALA A 388 16.20 11.52 -22.33
CA ALA A 388 15.23 12.05 -23.25
C ALA A 388 13.98 12.54 -22.49
N LYS A 389 13.36 13.63 -22.94
CA LYS A 389 12.14 14.23 -22.37
C LYS A 389 11.02 13.21 -22.10
N SER A 390 10.95 12.11 -22.86
CA SER A 390 9.98 11.02 -22.66
C SER A 390 10.12 10.26 -21.33
N ASN A 391 11.30 10.26 -20.72
CA ASN A 391 11.50 9.61 -19.40
C ASN A 391 10.99 10.49 -18.26
N ALA A 392 11.07 11.82 -18.38
CA ALA A 392 10.56 12.75 -17.35
C ALA A 392 9.04 12.60 -17.15
N GLU A 393 8.29 12.35 -18.23
CA GLU A 393 6.83 12.17 -18.15
C GLU A 393 6.43 10.84 -17.49
N ARG A 394 7.20 9.76 -17.73
CA ARG A 394 6.96 8.44 -17.12
C ARG A 394 7.16 8.43 -15.62
N PHE A 395 7.98 9.35 -15.08
CA PHE A 395 8.28 9.48 -13.64
C PHE A 395 7.54 10.64 -12.97
N ASN A 396 6.64 11.29 -13.69
CA ASN A 396 5.86 12.42 -13.16
C ASN A 396 5.09 12.01 -11.88
N TRP A 397 4.62 10.77 -11.81
CA TRP A 397 3.97 10.23 -10.61
C TRP A 397 4.92 10.15 -9.39
N LEU A 398 6.21 9.80 -9.57
CA LEU A 398 7.21 9.83 -8.50
C LEU A 398 7.46 11.25 -8.01
N ARG A 399 7.60 12.20 -8.95
CA ARG A 399 7.78 13.60 -8.62
C ARG A 399 6.57 14.14 -7.87
N GLN A 400 5.36 13.80 -8.30
CA GLN A 400 4.13 14.16 -7.60
C GLN A 400 4.05 13.59 -6.18
N LEU A 401 4.50 12.35 -5.97
CA LEU A 401 4.60 11.75 -4.63
C LEU A 401 5.58 12.51 -3.72
N VAL A 402 6.71 12.94 -4.27
CA VAL A 402 7.71 13.73 -3.53
C VAL A 402 7.24 15.16 -3.26
N GLU A 403 6.65 15.84 -4.25
CA GLU A 403 6.05 17.17 -4.08
C GLU A 403 4.94 17.15 -3.02
N TRP A 404 4.07 16.15 -3.08
CA TRP A 404 3.02 15.96 -2.08
C TRP A 404 3.58 15.74 -0.68
N GLN A 405 4.71 15.06 -0.55
CA GLN A 405 5.39 14.87 0.71
C GLN A 405 6.00 16.17 1.26
N GLN A 406 6.56 17.02 0.41
CA GLN A 406 7.14 18.31 0.82
C GLN A 406 6.07 19.31 1.26
N GLU A 407 4.86 19.20 0.73
CA GLU A 407 3.72 20.06 1.04
C GLU A 407 2.87 19.57 2.23
N GLY A 408 2.94 18.29 2.59
CA GLY A 408 2.15 17.64 3.65
C GLY A 408 2.83 17.71 5.01
N ASN A 409 2.18 18.36 6.00
CA ASN A 409 2.56 18.25 7.41
C ASN A 409 2.42 16.81 7.89
N GLU A 410 3.37 16.36 8.71
CA GLU A 410 3.67 15.02 9.26
C GLU A 410 2.52 14.26 9.99
N ARG A 411 1.25 14.57 9.78
CA ARG A 411 0.19 14.20 10.73
C ARG A 411 -0.57 12.92 10.47
N ASP A 412 -0.50 12.32 9.26
CA ASP A 412 -1.25 11.06 9.00
C ASP A 412 -0.45 10.06 8.17
N HIS A 413 0.42 9.31 8.86
CA HIS A 413 1.16 8.20 8.27
C HIS A 413 0.23 7.13 7.67
N ASN A 414 -0.96 6.94 8.25
CA ASN A 414 -1.96 5.99 7.76
C ASN A 414 -2.64 6.48 6.46
N ASP A 415 -2.98 7.76 6.38
CA ASP A 415 -3.56 8.36 5.16
C ASP A 415 -2.55 8.40 4.01
N TYR A 416 -1.27 8.62 4.33
CA TYR A 416 -0.17 8.54 3.36
C TYR A 416 -0.01 7.12 2.80
N LEU A 417 0.00 6.10 3.67
CA LEU A 417 0.06 4.70 3.26
C LEU A 417 -1.15 4.28 2.44
N ALA A 418 -2.34 4.69 2.86
CA ALA A 418 -3.58 4.40 2.15
C ALA A 418 -3.56 5.01 0.76
N SER A 419 -3.15 6.28 0.62
CA SER A 419 -3.10 6.97 -0.67
C SER A 419 -2.06 6.37 -1.62
N ILE A 420 -0.87 5.97 -1.11
CA ILE A 420 0.14 5.29 -1.92
C ILE A 420 -0.37 3.92 -2.37
N LYS A 421 -0.96 3.14 -1.46
CA LYS A 421 -1.55 1.86 -1.80
C LYS A 421 -2.63 2.04 -2.86
N GLU A 422 -3.54 2.99 -2.69
CA GLU A 422 -4.59 3.28 -3.65
C GLU A 422 -4.04 3.68 -5.02
N ASP A 423 -3.03 4.55 -5.11
CA ASP A 423 -2.41 4.95 -6.38
C ASP A 423 -1.63 3.82 -7.07
N LEU A 424 -1.13 2.83 -6.32
CA LEU A 424 -0.36 1.71 -6.86
C LEU A 424 -1.22 0.54 -7.34
N PHE A 425 -2.46 0.36 -6.81
CA PHE A 425 -3.22 -0.90 -6.92
C PHE A 425 -4.45 -0.88 -7.78
N ASP A 426 -5.00 0.31 -8.14
CA ASP A 426 -6.30 0.38 -8.79
C ASP A 426 -6.27 0.10 -10.29
N GLU A 427 -7.39 -0.44 -10.77
CA GLU A 427 -7.65 -0.52 -12.21
C GLU A 427 -7.65 0.89 -12.79
N GLU A 428 -6.77 1.12 -13.78
CA GLU A 428 -6.67 2.42 -14.45
C GLU A 428 -7.66 2.52 -15.61
N VAL A 429 -8.23 3.70 -15.75
CA VAL A 429 -8.99 4.15 -16.91
C VAL A 429 -8.12 5.13 -17.69
N PHE A 430 -7.97 4.91 -18.98
CA PHE A 430 -7.16 5.75 -19.86
C PHE A 430 -8.04 6.69 -20.65
N VAL A 431 -7.79 7.98 -20.51
CA VAL A 431 -8.53 9.06 -21.17
C VAL A 431 -7.60 9.89 -22.05
N ILE A 432 -8.13 10.56 -23.05
CA ILE A 432 -7.37 11.28 -24.06
C ILE A 432 -7.56 12.79 -23.86
N THR A 433 -6.44 13.54 -23.82
CA THR A 433 -6.46 15.00 -23.79
C THR A 433 -6.71 15.60 -25.17
N PRO A 434 -7.08 16.88 -25.30
CA PRO A 434 -7.20 17.56 -26.60
C PRO A 434 -5.90 17.60 -27.43
N LYS A 435 -4.75 17.39 -26.76
CA LYS A 435 -3.44 17.30 -27.44
C LYS A 435 -3.12 15.88 -27.93
N GLY A 436 -4.00 14.91 -27.66
CA GLY A 436 -3.79 13.50 -28.01
C GLY A 436 -2.99 12.71 -26.98
N ASP A 437 -2.64 13.32 -25.82
CA ASP A 437 -1.93 12.61 -24.75
C ASP A 437 -2.87 11.66 -24.02
N VAL A 438 -2.36 10.50 -23.64
CA VAL A 438 -3.12 9.50 -22.86
C VAL A 438 -2.81 9.65 -21.38
N VAL A 439 -3.83 9.89 -20.58
CA VAL A 439 -3.72 10.05 -19.13
C VAL A 439 -4.39 8.87 -18.42
N GLY A 440 -3.63 8.17 -17.56
CA GLY A 440 -4.15 7.12 -16.71
C GLY A 440 -4.72 7.71 -15.42
N LEU A 441 -5.94 7.29 -15.08
CA LEU A 441 -6.66 7.64 -13.87
C LEU A 441 -7.19 6.38 -13.19
N ARG A 442 -7.45 6.45 -11.90
CA ARG A 442 -8.14 5.40 -11.15
C ARG A 442 -9.54 5.14 -11.74
N LYS A 443 -9.94 3.89 -11.82
CA LYS A 443 -11.32 3.53 -12.23
C LYS A 443 -12.34 4.18 -11.29
N GLY A 444 -13.34 4.81 -11.88
CA GLY A 444 -14.34 5.61 -11.18
C GLY A 444 -13.95 7.07 -10.98
N SER A 445 -12.72 7.48 -11.38
CA SER A 445 -12.32 8.88 -11.37
C SER A 445 -13.26 9.75 -12.18
N THR A 446 -13.44 10.98 -11.73
CA THR A 446 -14.31 11.98 -12.33
C THR A 446 -13.52 13.03 -13.09
N ALA A 447 -14.23 13.95 -13.70
CA ALA A 447 -13.66 15.11 -14.38
C ALA A 447 -12.74 15.96 -13.52
N ILE A 448 -13.09 16.12 -12.25
CA ILE A 448 -12.29 16.89 -11.30
C ILE A 448 -10.99 16.14 -10.98
N ASP A 449 -11.04 14.82 -10.82
CA ASP A 449 -9.83 14.00 -10.65
C ASP A 449 -8.87 14.18 -11.82
N PHE A 450 -9.40 14.19 -13.06
CA PHE A 450 -8.61 14.42 -14.28
C PHE A 450 -8.02 15.83 -14.30
N ALA A 451 -8.79 16.86 -13.94
CA ALA A 451 -8.33 18.25 -13.93
C ALA A 451 -7.13 18.44 -12.97
N TYR A 452 -7.22 17.90 -11.75
CA TYR A 452 -6.11 17.92 -10.79
C TYR A 452 -4.94 17.03 -11.18
N ARG A 453 -5.19 16.00 -11.98
CA ARG A 453 -4.12 15.16 -12.54
C ARG A 453 -3.29 15.87 -13.60
N ILE A 454 -3.90 16.76 -14.39
CA ILE A 454 -3.20 17.58 -15.37
C ILE A 454 -2.36 18.65 -14.67
N HIS A 455 -3.01 19.50 -13.89
CA HIS A 455 -2.34 20.55 -13.10
C HIS A 455 -3.26 21.08 -11.98
N SER A 456 -2.68 21.46 -10.84
CA SER A 456 -3.47 22.01 -9.72
C SER A 456 -4.27 23.25 -10.09
N GLU A 457 -3.70 24.17 -10.92
CA GLU A 457 -4.40 25.37 -11.40
C GLU A 457 -5.58 25.04 -12.31
N VAL A 458 -5.44 24.01 -13.18
CA VAL A 458 -6.55 23.54 -14.01
C VAL A 458 -7.68 23.00 -13.14
N GLY A 459 -7.35 22.25 -12.09
CA GLY A 459 -8.32 21.75 -11.11
C GLY A 459 -8.99 22.88 -10.32
N ASN A 460 -8.21 23.86 -9.83
CA ASN A 460 -8.72 24.99 -9.05
C ASN A 460 -9.67 25.87 -9.86
N HIS A 461 -9.42 26.06 -11.16
CA HIS A 461 -10.21 26.92 -12.03
C HIS A 461 -11.18 26.14 -12.93
N CYS A 462 -11.42 24.87 -12.64
CA CYS A 462 -12.36 24.04 -13.40
C CYS A 462 -13.80 24.56 -13.25
N ASN A 463 -14.42 24.92 -14.36
CA ASN A 463 -15.81 25.41 -14.41
C ASN A 463 -16.75 24.45 -15.14
N GLY A 464 -16.22 23.56 -15.96
CA GLY A 464 -17.00 22.61 -16.72
C GLY A 464 -16.12 21.58 -17.44
N ILE A 465 -16.76 20.59 -18.06
CA ILE A 465 -16.09 19.54 -18.81
C ILE A 465 -16.87 19.17 -20.05
N ARG A 466 -16.15 18.83 -21.12
CA ARG A 466 -16.69 18.10 -22.28
C ARG A 466 -16.10 16.70 -22.31
N ILE A 467 -16.96 15.71 -22.41
CA ILE A 467 -16.58 14.31 -22.64
C ILE A 467 -17.11 13.94 -24.02
N ASN A 468 -16.19 13.53 -24.93
CA ASN A 468 -16.53 13.18 -26.30
C ASN A 468 -17.36 14.31 -26.96
N GLU A 469 -16.86 15.57 -26.84
CA GLU A 469 -17.44 16.81 -27.35
C GLU A 469 -18.79 17.24 -26.70
N LYS A 470 -19.33 16.48 -25.74
CA LYS A 470 -20.58 16.79 -25.04
C LYS A 470 -20.32 17.36 -23.65
N LEU A 471 -20.97 18.46 -23.30
CA LEU A 471 -20.97 18.97 -21.94
C LEU A 471 -21.55 17.91 -20.99
N SER A 472 -20.81 17.63 -19.92
CA SER A 472 -21.13 16.58 -18.97
C SER A 472 -21.02 17.11 -17.53
N PRO A 473 -21.74 16.52 -16.55
CA PRO A 473 -21.60 16.86 -15.14
C PRO A 473 -20.18 16.56 -14.65
N LEU A 474 -19.65 17.39 -13.73
CA LEU A 474 -18.30 17.21 -13.14
C LEU A 474 -18.16 15.89 -12.35
N SER A 475 -19.27 15.32 -11.87
CA SER A 475 -19.33 14.04 -11.15
C SER A 475 -19.38 12.80 -12.05
N THR A 476 -19.38 12.99 -13.39
CA THR A 476 -19.43 11.87 -14.33
C THR A 476 -18.16 11.01 -14.21
N ALA A 477 -18.35 9.70 -13.99
CA ALA A 477 -17.27 8.73 -13.96
C ALA A 477 -16.73 8.50 -15.37
N LEU A 478 -15.42 8.63 -15.54
CA LEU A 478 -14.72 8.52 -16.80
C LEU A 478 -14.54 7.07 -17.25
N GLN A 479 -14.56 6.84 -18.56
CA GLN A 479 -14.39 5.53 -19.19
C GLN A 479 -13.15 5.46 -20.08
N ASN A 480 -12.69 4.24 -20.35
CA ASN A 480 -11.56 4.06 -21.26
C ASN A 480 -11.84 4.60 -22.66
N GLY A 481 -10.93 5.46 -23.16
CA GLY A 481 -11.02 6.04 -24.49
C GLY A 481 -11.82 7.35 -24.55
N ASP A 482 -12.33 7.85 -23.40
CA ASP A 482 -12.99 9.15 -23.37
C ASP A 482 -12.03 10.27 -23.76
N PHE A 483 -12.47 11.12 -24.66
CA PHE A 483 -11.80 12.36 -25.02
C PHE A 483 -12.30 13.49 -24.12
N ILE A 484 -11.39 14.12 -23.35
CA ILE A 484 -11.76 15.02 -22.28
C ILE A 484 -11.16 16.41 -22.47
N GLU A 485 -12.03 17.40 -22.52
CA GLU A 485 -11.68 18.82 -22.54
C GLU A 485 -12.17 19.50 -21.26
N ILE A 486 -11.26 20.14 -20.48
CA ILE A 486 -11.60 20.91 -19.28
C ILE A 486 -11.82 22.36 -19.65
N LEU A 487 -12.95 22.90 -19.24
CA LEU A 487 -13.28 24.30 -19.38
C LEU A 487 -12.87 25.02 -18.10
N THR A 488 -11.92 25.93 -18.19
CA THR A 488 -11.41 26.72 -17.06
C THR A 488 -11.92 28.14 -17.09
N ASN A 489 -12.16 28.72 -15.91
CA ASN A 489 -12.48 30.13 -15.74
C ASN A 489 -11.65 30.68 -14.58
N ASN A 490 -10.92 31.79 -14.80
CA ASN A 490 -10.05 32.38 -13.80
C ASN A 490 -10.77 32.80 -12.49
N ASN A 491 -12.07 33.04 -12.58
CA ASN A 491 -12.90 33.40 -11.40
C ASN A 491 -13.53 32.17 -10.72
N ALA A 492 -13.38 30.96 -11.29
CA ALA A 492 -13.89 29.76 -10.66
C ALA A 492 -12.99 29.34 -9.50
N THR A 493 -13.62 28.82 -8.46
CA THR A 493 -12.97 28.28 -7.26
C THR A 493 -13.47 26.87 -6.98
N PRO A 494 -12.66 26.00 -6.36
CA PRO A 494 -13.09 24.67 -6.00
C PRO A 494 -14.32 24.69 -5.09
N SER A 495 -15.25 23.74 -5.24
CA SER A 495 -16.37 23.54 -4.31
C SER A 495 -16.05 22.42 -3.31
N LEU A 496 -16.42 22.60 -2.03
CA LEU A 496 -16.34 21.54 -1.02
C LEU A 496 -17.19 20.32 -1.39
N ASP A 497 -18.28 20.53 -2.14
CA ASP A 497 -19.15 19.46 -2.63
C ASP A 497 -18.42 18.47 -3.55
N TRP A 498 -17.32 18.90 -4.17
CA TRP A 498 -16.50 18.02 -5.00
C TRP A 498 -15.89 16.88 -4.20
N LEU A 499 -15.63 17.07 -2.89
CA LEU A 499 -15.13 16.02 -2.00
C LEU A 499 -16.05 14.81 -1.91
N ASN A 500 -17.33 14.97 -2.20
CA ASN A 500 -18.33 13.90 -2.13
C ASN A 500 -18.22 12.89 -3.29
N PHE A 501 -17.74 13.32 -4.47
CA PHE A 501 -17.67 12.46 -5.64
C PHE A 501 -16.25 12.27 -6.20
N VAL A 502 -15.28 13.10 -5.81
CA VAL A 502 -13.89 12.94 -6.18
C VAL A 502 -13.33 11.67 -5.55
N VAL A 503 -12.66 10.86 -6.36
CA VAL A 503 -12.15 9.54 -5.95
C VAL A 503 -10.70 9.61 -5.53
N THR A 504 -9.86 10.37 -6.27
CA THR A 504 -8.42 10.39 -6.05
C THR A 504 -8.02 11.15 -4.78
N PRO A 505 -7.12 10.57 -3.94
CA PRO A 505 -6.61 11.25 -2.76
C PRO A 505 -5.93 12.58 -3.10
N THR A 506 -5.22 12.63 -4.24
CA THR A 506 -4.54 13.83 -4.72
C THR A 506 -5.50 15.00 -4.92
N ALA A 507 -6.62 14.79 -5.63
CA ALA A 507 -7.62 15.83 -5.84
C ALA A 507 -8.29 16.24 -4.53
N LYS A 508 -8.66 15.28 -3.67
CA LYS A 508 -9.22 15.57 -2.32
C LYS A 508 -8.30 16.46 -1.50
N ASN A 509 -7.02 16.13 -1.47
CA ASN A 509 -6.03 16.87 -0.69
C ASN A 509 -5.78 18.27 -1.28
N ARG A 510 -5.70 18.41 -2.62
CA ARG A 510 -5.53 19.72 -3.28
C ARG A 510 -6.74 20.62 -3.04
N ILE A 511 -7.96 20.11 -3.08
CA ILE A 511 -9.18 20.86 -2.73
C ILE A 511 -9.10 21.33 -1.27
N ARG A 512 -8.78 20.43 -0.32
CA ARG A 512 -8.63 20.79 1.10
C ARG A 512 -7.55 21.83 1.35
N GLN A 513 -6.40 21.71 0.69
CA GLN A 513 -5.29 22.66 0.78
C GLN A 513 -5.69 24.03 0.24
N TRP A 514 -6.39 24.08 -0.90
CA TRP A 514 -6.87 25.33 -1.46
C TRP A 514 -7.80 26.05 -0.48
N TYR A 515 -8.77 25.34 0.11
CA TYR A 515 -9.65 25.89 1.13
C TYR A 515 -8.90 26.38 2.36
N LYS A 516 -7.95 25.58 2.84
CA LYS A 516 -7.11 25.96 3.99
C LYS A 516 -6.30 27.22 3.72
N LYS A 517 -5.83 27.40 2.50
CA LYS A 517 -5.06 28.60 2.10
C LYS A 517 -5.96 29.79 1.83
N SER A 518 -7.08 29.61 1.12
CA SER A 518 -7.99 30.69 0.70
C SER A 518 -8.81 31.26 1.86
N HIS A 519 -9.19 30.45 2.83
CA HIS A 519 -9.97 30.87 4.01
C HIS A 519 -9.12 30.93 5.28
N ARG A 520 -7.80 31.11 5.15
CA ARG A 520 -6.89 31.16 6.29
C ARG A 520 -7.30 32.21 7.32
N ASP A 521 -7.64 33.42 6.88
CA ASP A 521 -8.01 34.50 7.76
C ASP A 521 -9.33 34.27 8.51
N GLU A 522 -10.31 33.66 7.86
CA GLU A 522 -11.56 33.25 8.51
C GLU A 522 -11.34 32.11 9.52
N THR A 523 -10.48 31.13 9.16
CA THR A 523 -10.17 30.03 10.09
C THR A 523 -9.34 30.50 11.28
N ILE A 524 -8.43 31.46 11.11
CA ILE A 524 -7.70 32.13 12.20
C ILE A 524 -8.69 32.85 13.10
N LYS A 525 -9.62 33.64 12.53
CA LYS A 525 -10.66 34.33 13.28
C LYS A 525 -11.52 33.38 14.10
N ARG A 526 -11.99 32.29 13.47
CA ARG A 526 -12.78 31.28 14.16
C ARG A 526 -12.00 30.54 15.27
N GLY A 527 -10.71 30.23 15.04
CA GLY A 527 -9.84 29.65 16.06
C GLY A 527 -9.58 30.63 17.23
N ARG A 528 -9.47 31.91 16.92
CA ARG A 528 -9.39 33.01 17.91
C ARG A 528 -10.66 33.04 18.75
N ASP A 529 -11.84 33.10 18.13
CA ASP A 529 -13.13 33.13 18.81
C ASP A 529 -13.34 31.91 19.73
N LEU A 530 -12.92 30.72 19.30
CA LEU A 530 -13.00 29.50 20.10
C LEU A 530 -12.11 29.56 21.35
N LEU A 531 -10.87 30.05 21.23
CA LEU A 531 -9.96 30.21 22.37
C LEU A 531 -10.37 31.38 23.28
N GLU A 532 -10.79 32.49 22.71
CA GLU A 532 -11.24 33.66 23.46
C GLU A 532 -12.48 33.35 24.30
N LYS A 533 -13.40 32.52 23.80
CA LYS A 533 -14.59 32.09 24.53
C LYS A 533 -14.26 31.26 25.77
N GLU A 534 -13.18 30.48 25.75
CA GLU A 534 -12.78 29.60 26.87
C GLU A 534 -11.86 30.33 27.88
N VAL A 535 -10.93 31.15 27.39
CA VAL A 535 -9.89 31.78 28.23
C VAL A 535 -10.28 33.17 28.67
N GLY A 536 -11.30 33.75 28.03
CA GLY A 536 -11.69 35.14 28.24
C GLY A 536 -10.81 36.14 27.45
N ARG A 537 -11.34 37.33 27.14
CA ARG A 537 -10.70 38.28 26.25
C ARG A 537 -9.33 38.74 26.75
N ASN A 538 -9.21 39.11 28.03
CA ASN A 538 -7.95 39.57 28.62
C ASN A 538 -6.92 38.44 28.73
N GLY A 539 -7.35 37.21 29.03
CA GLY A 539 -6.48 36.04 29.06
C GLY A 539 -5.97 35.63 27.70
N PHE A 540 -6.77 35.82 26.64
CA PHE A 540 -6.41 35.50 25.29
C PHE A 540 -5.34 36.43 24.72
N GLU A 541 -5.45 37.75 24.95
CA GLU A 541 -4.45 38.76 24.50
C GLU A 541 -3.09 38.50 25.16
N ALA A 542 -3.08 38.17 26.45
CA ALA A 542 -1.88 37.80 27.18
C ALA A 542 -1.27 36.48 26.64
N LEU A 543 -2.09 35.53 26.26
CA LEU A 543 -1.66 34.25 25.68
C LEU A 543 -1.05 34.39 24.28
N LEU A 544 -1.62 35.24 23.43
CA LEU A 544 -1.14 35.45 22.06
C LEU A 544 0.32 35.94 22.01
N SER A 545 0.69 36.81 22.96
CA SER A 545 2.05 37.37 23.08
C SER A 545 3.00 36.45 23.86
N SER A 546 2.50 35.37 24.51
CA SER A 546 3.28 34.52 25.41
C SER A 546 4.18 33.54 24.66
N GLU A 547 5.31 33.23 25.26
CA GLU A 547 6.23 32.20 24.78
C GLU A 547 5.64 30.79 24.90
N ALA A 548 4.70 30.58 25.81
CA ALA A 548 3.95 29.36 25.98
C ALA A 548 3.15 29.01 24.71
N MET A 549 2.49 30.00 24.10
CA MET A 549 1.73 29.78 22.86
C MET A 549 2.63 29.36 21.68
N LYS A 550 3.83 29.98 21.59
CA LYS A 550 4.84 29.59 20.58
C LYS A 550 5.36 28.16 20.80
N LYS A 551 5.63 27.78 22.07
CA LYS A 551 6.06 26.43 22.42
C LYS A 551 4.97 25.40 22.12
N VAL A 552 3.70 25.69 22.41
CA VAL A 552 2.58 24.83 22.05
C VAL A 552 2.43 24.71 20.53
N ALA A 553 2.61 25.79 19.76
CA ALA A 553 2.62 25.72 18.30
C ALA A 553 3.73 24.79 17.80
N ASN A 554 4.96 24.90 18.33
CA ASN A 554 6.08 24.04 18.00
C ASN A 554 5.82 22.56 18.40
N ARG A 555 5.26 22.30 19.58
CA ARG A 555 4.84 20.93 20.00
C ARG A 555 3.71 20.36 19.14
N CYS A 556 2.98 21.22 18.45
CA CYS A 556 1.99 20.84 17.47
C CYS A 556 2.57 20.76 16.04
N ASN A 557 3.90 20.86 15.87
CA ASN A 557 4.60 20.92 14.57
C ASN A 557 4.08 22.05 13.67
N LEU A 558 3.73 23.20 14.27
CA LEU A 558 3.28 24.41 13.56
C LEU A 558 4.30 25.51 13.74
N LYS A 559 4.56 26.26 12.66
CA LYS A 559 5.63 27.25 12.64
C LYS A 559 5.25 28.55 13.39
N THR A 560 3.97 28.89 13.37
CA THR A 560 3.47 30.15 13.95
C THR A 560 2.24 29.93 14.83
N THR A 561 1.98 30.87 15.73
CA THR A 561 0.76 30.94 16.55
C THR A 561 -0.50 31.11 15.70
N GLU A 562 -0.39 31.80 14.56
CA GLU A 562 -1.47 31.91 13.58
C GLU A 562 -1.81 30.57 12.93
N ASP A 563 -0.79 29.73 12.64
CA ASP A 563 -1.03 28.39 12.13
C ASP A 563 -1.74 27.50 13.16
N LEU A 564 -1.46 27.70 14.45
CA LEU A 564 -2.16 27.03 15.54
C LEU A 564 -3.64 27.44 15.58
N LEU A 565 -3.92 28.74 15.47
CA LEU A 565 -5.29 29.27 15.43
C LEU A 565 -6.03 28.81 14.17
N ALA A 566 -5.38 28.84 13.02
CA ALA A 566 -5.94 28.34 11.77
C ALA A 566 -6.27 26.82 11.86
N SER A 567 -5.37 26.03 12.44
CA SER A 567 -5.58 24.60 12.65
C SER A 567 -6.73 24.29 13.61
N LEU A 568 -6.87 25.10 14.67
CA LEU A 568 -7.99 25.03 15.61
C LEU A 568 -9.32 25.40 14.94
N GLY A 569 -9.35 26.50 14.18
CA GLY A 569 -10.55 26.97 13.49
C GLY A 569 -11.01 26.04 12.37
N PHE A 570 -10.08 25.32 11.73
CA PHE A 570 -10.36 24.30 10.71
C PHE A 570 -10.78 22.94 11.32
N GLY A 571 -10.57 22.73 12.64
CA GLY A 571 -10.86 21.46 13.30
C GLY A 571 -9.75 20.41 13.21
N GLY A 572 -8.56 20.77 12.74
CA GLY A 572 -7.38 19.91 12.72
C GLY A 572 -6.75 19.66 14.09
N LEU A 573 -7.05 20.52 15.06
CA LEU A 573 -6.75 20.39 16.48
C LEU A 573 -8.03 20.63 17.28
N THR A 574 -8.25 19.82 18.31
CA THR A 574 -9.36 20.08 19.22
C THR A 574 -8.98 21.14 20.24
N LEU A 575 -9.96 21.97 20.66
CA LEU A 575 -9.77 23.01 21.67
C LEU A 575 -9.17 22.42 22.96
N HIS A 576 -9.65 21.26 23.38
CA HIS A 576 -9.17 20.55 24.56
C HIS A 576 -7.68 20.14 24.48
N GLN A 577 -7.22 19.70 23.32
CA GLN A 577 -5.79 19.37 23.11
C GLN A 577 -4.90 20.62 23.22
N VAL A 578 -5.35 21.74 22.67
CA VAL A 578 -4.59 23.01 22.75
C VAL A 578 -4.54 23.52 24.19
N LEU A 579 -5.68 23.51 24.90
CA LEU A 579 -5.76 23.97 26.30
C LEU A 579 -4.94 23.09 27.25
N ASN A 580 -4.95 21.77 27.08
CA ASN A 580 -4.15 20.88 27.93
C ASN A 580 -2.65 21.12 27.75
N ARG A 581 -2.19 21.27 26.49
CA ARG A 581 -0.79 21.57 26.23
C ARG A 581 -0.38 22.95 26.73
N LEU A 582 -1.28 23.94 26.64
CA LEU A 582 -1.06 25.25 27.23
C LEU A 582 -0.93 25.19 28.76
N ARG A 583 -1.78 24.41 29.42
CA ARG A 583 -1.71 24.24 30.88
C ARG A 583 -0.40 23.56 31.31
N GLU A 584 0.06 22.57 30.54
CA GLU A 584 1.35 21.90 30.79
C GLU A 584 2.53 22.86 30.64
N GLU A 585 2.56 23.67 29.55
CA GLU A 585 3.65 24.64 29.35
C GLU A 585 3.68 25.74 30.38
N ILE A 586 2.52 26.22 30.83
CA ILE A 586 2.43 27.23 31.87
C ILE A 586 2.86 26.63 33.22
N LYS A 587 2.55 25.37 33.52
CA LYS A 587 3.04 24.69 34.72
C LYS A 587 4.57 24.56 34.73
N LEU A 588 5.16 24.14 33.63
CA LEU A 588 6.62 24.05 33.49
C LEU A 588 7.32 25.41 33.66
N GLN A 589 6.74 26.46 33.13
CA GLN A 589 7.28 27.84 33.31
C GLN A 589 7.14 28.37 34.73
N THR A 590 6.12 27.94 35.51
CA THR A 590 5.94 28.35 36.90
C THR A 590 6.83 27.58 37.87
N GLU A 591 7.33 26.41 37.49
CA GLU A 591 8.32 25.65 38.26
C GLU A 591 9.76 26.18 38.07
N ASP A 592 10.06 26.75 36.90
CA ASP A 592 11.39 27.32 36.58
C ASP A 592 11.57 28.78 37.04
N VAL A 593 10.49 29.54 37.35
CA VAL A 593 10.55 30.96 37.72
C VAL A 593 9.87 31.18 39.08
N LYS A 594 10.64 31.00 40.16
CA LYS A 594 10.40 31.71 41.40
C LYS A 594 11.00 33.10 41.23
N ASN A 595 10.37 33.99 40.48
CA ASN A 595 10.42 35.46 40.61
C ASN A 595 9.70 36.12 39.43
N ASP A 596 8.73 36.95 39.83
CA ASP A 596 8.11 38.11 39.16
C ASP A 596 7.48 37.98 37.76
N SER A 597 6.21 38.33 37.75
CA SER A 597 5.36 38.98 36.73
C SER A 597 4.30 38.21 35.96
N ASP A 598 4.20 36.84 36.05
CA ASP A 598 3.14 36.13 35.31
C ASP A 598 1.93 35.70 36.19
N SER A 599 1.65 36.43 37.25
CA SER A 599 0.58 36.13 38.22
C SER A 599 -0.85 36.26 37.66
N GLU A 600 -1.04 37.06 36.59
CA GLU A 600 -2.38 37.29 36.01
C GLU A 600 -2.88 36.17 35.10
N ILE A 601 -1.98 35.54 34.32
CA ILE A 601 -2.33 34.42 33.45
C ILE A 601 -2.70 33.18 34.29
N ALA A 602 -1.93 32.93 35.36
CA ALA A 602 -2.22 31.86 36.29
C ALA A 602 -3.51 32.10 37.09
N LYS A 603 -3.89 33.35 37.35
CA LYS A 603 -5.14 33.74 38.00
C LYS A 603 -6.35 33.61 37.07
N SER A 604 -6.24 33.97 35.80
CA SER A 604 -7.33 33.82 34.81
C SER A 604 -7.66 32.35 34.52
N LEU A 605 -6.66 31.51 34.47
CA LEU A 605 -6.85 30.04 34.31
C LEU A 605 -7.33 29.37 35.60
N LYS A 606 -7.07 29.95 36.77
CA LYS A 606 -7.59 29.49 38.07
C LYS A 606 -9.00 29.99 38.35
N SER A 607 -9.44 31.12 37.80
CA SER A 607 -10.76 31.68 38.10
C SER A 607 -11.92 30.91 37.47
N ASN A 608 -11.69 30.15 36.37
CA ASN A 608 -12.69 29.28 35.78
C ASN A 608 -12.67 27.85 36.35
N ASN A 609 -11.73 27.51 37.24
CA ASN A 609 -11.73 26.25 38.03
C ASN A 609 -12.48 26.35 39.35
N ASN A 610 -13.21 27.44 39.60
CA ASN A 610 -14.07 27.56 40.82
C ASN A 610 -15.46 26.90 40.67
N LEU A 611 -15.61 25.99 39.71
CA LEU A 611 -16.57 24.91 39.81
C LEU A 611 -15.80 23.62 40.14
N SER A 612 -15.71 23.35 41.48
CA SER A 612 -15.18 22.13 42.11
C SER A 612 -13.68 22.07 42.39
N THR A 613 -13.20 22.85 43.37
CA THR A 613 -12.26 22.33 44.38
C THR A 613 -12.60 22.93 45.74
N ASN A 614 -13.74 22.55 46.27
CA ASN A 614 -13.87 22.44 47.71
C ASN A 614 -13.14 21.14 48.09
N GLN A 615 -11.96 21.28 48.68
CA GLN A 615 -11.41 20.23 49.55
C GLN A 615 -12.35 20.10 50.74
N SER A 616 -13.34 19.28 50.60
CA SER A 616 -13.99 18.58 51.67
C SER A 616 -13.84 17.10 51.35
N ASN A 617 -13.31 16.34 52.27
CA ASN A 617 -13.25 14.90 52.32
C ASN A 617 -14.60 14.24 51.95
N THR A 618 -14.81 14.04 50.65
CA THR A 618 -15.74 13.07 50.14
C THR A 618 -15.01 12.39 48.98
N ALA A 619 -14.63 11.15 49.18
CA ALA A 619 -14.18 10.26 48.09
C ALA A 619 -15.11 10.49 46.90
N ALA A 620 -14.58 10.91 45.78
CA ALA A 620 -15.35 11.03 44.53
C ALA A 620 -15.98 9.66 44.29
N LYS A 621 -17.30 9.55 44.43
CA LYS A 621 -18.05 8.31 44.21
C LYS A 621 -17.92 7.95 42.73
N THR A 622 -16.93 7.13 42.42
CA THR A 622 -16.82 6.53 41.08
C THR A 622 -18.04 5.64 40.87
N PRO A 623 -18.59 5.56 39.66
CA PRO A 623 -19.73 4.68 39.37
C PRO A 623 -19.40 3.20 39.52
N ILE A 624 -18.14 2.85 39.77
CA ILE A 624 -17.64 1.50 39.94
C ILE A 624 -16.98 1.39 41.34
N SER A 625 -17.38 0.40 42.10
CA SER A 625 -16.81 0.03 43.40
C SER A 625 -15.63 -0.95 43.22
N GLY A 626 -14.64 -0.89 44.13
CA GLY A 626 -13.45 -1.75 44.08
C GLY A 626 -12.23 -1.20 43.35
N ILE A 627 -12.31 0.03 42.80
CA ILE A 627 -11.20 0.72 42.12
C ILE A 627 -11.13 2.19 42.51
N GLU A 628 -11.46 2.51 43.75
CA GLU A 628 -11.51 3.89 44.23
C GLU A 628 -10.15 4.58 44.14
N GLY A 629 -10.09 5.70 43.38
CA GLY A 629 -8.86 6.49 43.19
C GLY A 629 -7.94 5.99 42.06
N LEU A 630 -8.33 5.00 41.27
CA LEU A 630 -7.58 4.50 40.15
C LEU A 630 -8.23 4.90 38.81
N ASP A 631 -7.41 5.19 37.80
CA ASP A 631 -7.87 5.47 36.47
C ASP A 631 -8.40 4.20 35.78
N TYR A 632 -9.63 4.25 35.29
CA TYR A 632 -10.27 3.14 34.63
C TYR A 632 -10.89 3.56 33.30
N ARG A 633 -11.08 2.59 32.42
CA ARG A 633 -11.80 2.74 31.15
C ARG A 633 -12.74 1.56 30.93
N ILE A 634 -13.84 1.80 30.21
CA ILE A 634 -14.80 0.77 29.85
C ILE A 634 -14.31 0.03 28.60
N GLY A 635 -14.32 -1.31 28.64
CA GLY A 635 -13.89 -2.16 27.55
C GLY A 635 -14.83 -2.04 26.34
N LYS A 636 -14.30 -1.57 25.20
CA LYS A 636 -15.08 -1.41 23.96
C LYS A 636 -15.58 -2.73 23.39
N CYS A 637 -14.88 -3.83 23.63
CA CYS A 637 -15.23 -5.17 23.14
C CYS A 637 -16.57 -5.71 23.67
N CYS A 638 -16.99 -5.30 24.89
CA CYS A 638 -18.21 -5.77 25.54
C CYS A 638 -19.11 -4.64 26.03
N SER A 639 -18.59 -3.39 26.11
CA SER A 639 -19.33 -2.17 26.51
C SER A 639 -20.27 -2.38 27.70
N PRO A 640 -19.79 -2.79 28.90
CA PRO A 640 -20.64 -3.16 30.06
C PRO A 640 -21.59 -2.04 30.47
N LEU A 641 -22.80 -2.41 30.89
CA LEU A 641 -23.84 -1.50 31.37
C LEU A 641 -24.09 -1.63 32.86
N PRO A 642 -24.54 -0.56 33.54
CA PRO A 642 -25.01 -0.66 34.90
C PRO A 642 -26.08 -1.73 35.06
N GLY A 643 -25.85 -2.69 36.01
CA GLY A 643 -26.69 -3.83 36.23
C GLY A 643 -26.22 -5.16 35.59
N GLU A 644 -25.09 -5.14 34.90
CA GLU A 644 -24.37 -6.36 34.46
C GLU A 644 -23.23 -6.69 35.43
N ASP A 645 -22.88 -7.96 35.54
CA ASP A 645 -21.69 -8.39 36.31
C ASP A 645 -20.42 -7.99 35.55
N ILE A 646 -19.51 -7.31 36.25
CA ILE A 646 -18.32 -6.71 35.66
C ILE A 646 -17.04 -7.17 36.37
N ILE A 647 -15.96 -7.17 35.63
CA ILE A 647 -14.62 -7.50 36.09
C ILE A 647 -13.60 -6.48 35.59
N GLY A 648 -12.70 -6.05 36.46
CA GLY A 648 -11.58 -5.18 36.11
C GLY A 648 -10.38 -6.01 35.64
N THR A 649 -9.70 -5.56 34.57
CA THR A 649 -8.46 -6.18 34.07
C THR A 649 -7.32 -5.18 34.08
N VAL A 650 -6.15 -5.54 34.60
CA VAL A 650 -4.97 -4.68 34.64
C VAL A 650 -4.15 -4.85 33.34
N SER A 651 -3.94 -3.78 32.63
CA SER A 651 -3.12 -3.77 31.38
C SER A 651 -1.62 -3.84 31.68
N LEU A 652 -0.81 -4.50 30.82
CA LEU A 652 0.67 -4.57 30.92
C LEU A 652 1.40 -3.26 30.55
N GLY A 653 0.73 -2.17 30.38
CA GLY A 653 1.30 -0.85 30.14
C GLY A 653 0.61 0.20 31.01
N ASN A 654 1.13 1.42 31.04
CA ASN A 654 0.63 2.55 31.87
C ASN A 654 -0.81 3.00 31.56
N HIS A 655 -1.71 2.08 31.20
CA HIS A 655 -3.06 2.37 30.71
C HIS A 655 -4.19 2.13 31.70
N GLY A 656 -3.89 1.92 32.99
CA GLY A 656 -4.91 1.76 34.03
C GLY A 656 -5.71 0.45 33.95
N ILE A 657 -6.88 0.44 34.57
CA ILE A 657 -7.78 -0.71 34.67
C ILE A 657 -8.82 -0.64 33.53
N THR A 658 -9.04 -1.77 32.86
CA THR A 658 -10.12 -1.88 31.83
C THR A 658 -11.27 -2.73 32.45
N ILE A 659 -12.48 -2.19 32.38
CA ILE A 659 -13.69 -2.83 32.93
C ILE A 659 -14.37 -3.59 31.76
N HIS A 660 -14.56 -4.88 31.97
CA HIS A 660 -15.25 -5.78 31.06
C HIS A 660 -16.48 -6.40 31.74
N ARG A 661 -17.38 -6.97 30.96
CA ARG A 661 -18.35 -7.91 31.49
C ARG A 661 -17.65 -9.18 31.94
N GLU A 662 -18.14 -9.86 32.95
CA GLU A 662 -17.57 -11.09 33.45
C GLU A 662 -17.53 -12.22 32.40
N ASP A 663 -18.53 -12.28 31.53
CA ASP A 663 -18.67 -13.25 30.42
C ASP A 663 -17.92 -12.86 29.13
N CYS A 664 -17.09 -11.82 29.13
CA CYS A 664 -16.39 -11.35 27.95
C CYS A 664 -15.29 -12.32 27.52
N GLU A 665 -15.31 -12.76 26.26
CA GLU A 665 -14.31 -13.69 25.70
C GLU A 665 -12.87 -13.17 25.82
N ASN A 666 -12.67 -11.85 25.78
CA ASN A 666 -11.36 -11.22 25.94
C ASN A 666 -10.82 -11.25 27.37
N VAL A 667 -11.64 -11.58 28.35
CA VAL A 667 -11.23 -11.76 29.75
C VAL A 667 -10.71 -13.18 30.01
N ILE A 668 -11.22 -14.18 29.27
CA ILE A 668 -10.89 -15.59 29.44
C ILE A 668 -9.36 -15.87 29.35
N PRO A 669 -8.60 -15.30 28.41
CA PRO A 669 -7.16 -15.54 28.30
C PRO A 669 -6.31 -14.77 29.32
N ILE A 670 -6.91 -13.85 30.13
CA ILE A 670 -6.16 -13.04 31.09
C ILE A 670 -5.94 -13.84 32.38
N PRO A 671 -4.69 -13.92 32.90
CA PRO A 671 -4.42 -14.60 34.15
C PRO A 671 -5.26 -14.05 35.34
N ILE A 672 -5.64 -14.92 36.25
CA ILE A 672 -6.52 -14.59 37.39
C ILE A 672 -5.90 -13.49 38.27
N GLU A 673 -4.58 -13.50 38.44
CA GLU A 673 -3.85 -12.50 39.22
C GLU A 673 -3.98 -11.06 38.70
N ARG A 674 -4.41 -10.90 37.43
CA ARG A 674 -4.63 -9.61 36.78
C ARG A 674 -6.10 -9.22 36.67
N ARG A 675 -6.99 -10.02 37.26
CA ARG A 675 -8.42 -9.76 37.30
C ARG A 675 -8.77 -9.18 38.66
N LEU A 676 -9.45 -8.04 38.66
CA LEU A 676 -9.92 -7.37 39.87
C LEU A 676 -11.42 -7.52 39.99
N PRO A 677 -11.95 -8.00 41.13
CA PRO A 677 -13.39 -8.00 41.37
C PRO A 677 -13.86 -6.55 41.51
N VAL A 678 -14.77 -6.12 40.66
CA VAL A 678 -15.36 -4.77 40.69
C VAL A 678 -16.86 -4.87 40.50
N GLY A 679 -17.60 -3.90 41.03
CA GLY A 679 -19.06 -3.87 40.93
C GLY A 679 -19.58 -2.47 40.57
N TRP A 680 -20.83 -2.38 40.14
CA TRP A 680 -21.51 -1.10 39.93
C TRP A 680 -21.99 -0.54 41.27
N ASN A 681 -21.72 0.73 41.55
CA ASN A 681 -22.21 1.41 42.75
C ASN A 681 -23.73 1.67 42.63
N GLN A 682 -24.52 1.08 43.52
CA GLN A 682 -25.98 1.18 43.51
C GLN A 682 -26.51 2.56 43.95
N ASP A 683 -25.71 3.38 44.64
CA ASP A 683 -26.13 4.66 45.23
C ASP A 683 -26.09 5.86 44.26
N ASN A 684 -25.59 5.68 43.05
CA ASN A 684 -25.54 6.74 42.06
C ASN A 684 -26.76 6.70 41.12
N LYS A 685 -27.90 7.21 41.57
CA LYS A 685 -28.93 7.76 40.69
C LYS A 685 -28.44 9.06 40.07
N THR A 686 -27.40 9.03 39.29
CA THR A 686 -26.96 10.18 38.47
C THR A 686 -27.59 10.04 37.11
N GLY A 687 -28.70 10.74 36.94
CA GLY A 687 -29.20 11.06 35.60
C GLY A 687 -28.10 11.67 34.74
N ASP A 688 -28.03 11.24 33.46
CA ASP A 688 -27.29 11.72 32.29
C ASP A 688 -26.09 10.91 31.79
N ASN A 689 -25.59 9.86 32.44
CA ASN A 689 -24.58 9.02 31.83
C ASN A 689 -25.19 7.97 30.90
N LYS A 690 -25.26 8.27 29.60
CA LYS A 690 -25.69 7.33 28.55
C LYS A 690 -24.49 6.60 27.97
N PHE A 691 -24.54 5.28 27.98
CA PHE A 691 -23.50 4.40 27.48
C PHE A 691 -23.77 4.01 26.02
N PRO A 692 -22.84 4.20 25.07
CA PRO A 692 -23.04 3.83 23.69
C PRO A 692 -22.98 2.30 23.49
N ILE A 693 -24.05 1.72 22.95
CA ILE A 693 -24.16 0.29 22.66
C ILE A 693 -24.43 0.08 21.19
N GLN A 694 -23.72 -0.86 20.58
CA GLN A 694 -23.97 -1.27 19.19
C GLN A 694 -24.94 -2.45 19.13
N LEU A 695 -26.01 -2.25 18.36
CA LEU A 695 -27.02 -3.26 18.08
C LEU A 695 -26.96 -3.62 16.59
N ARG A 696 -26.90 -4.89 16.28
CA ARG A 696 -27.05 -5.43 14.94
C ARG A 696 -28.45 -6.04 14.84
N ILE A 697 -29.23 -5.54 13.91
CA ILE A 697 -30.62 -5.93 13.69
C ILE A 697 -30.72 -6.53 12.29
N GLU A 698 -31.18 -7.75 12.17
CA GLU A 698 -31.48 -8.38 10.89
C GLU A 698 -32.98 -8.25 10.61
N VAL A 699 -33.30 -7.67 9.45
CA VAL A 699 -34.68 -7.34 9.10
C VAL A 699 -35.05 -7.79 7.67
N ILE A 700 -36.31 -8.02 7.43
CA ILE A 700 -36.84 -8.18 6.08
C ILE A 700 -36.75 -6.82 5.37
N ASP A 701 -36.07 -6.80 4.21
CA ASP A 701 -35.80 -5.56 3.45
C ASP A 701 -37.13 -5.05 2.85
N ARG A 702 -37.62 -3.95 3.41
CA ARG A 702 -38.76 -3.20 2.89
C ARG A 702 -38.61 -1.70 3.08
N VAL A 703 -39.29 -0.95 2.26
CA VAL A 703 -39.34 0.52 2.37
C VAL A 703 -39.88 0.93 3.74
N GLY A 704 -39.12 1.74 4.49
CA GLY A 704 -39.55 2.32 5.76
C GLY A 704 -39.18 1.54 7.01
N VAL A 705 -38.63 0.32 6.94
CA VAL A 705 -38.27 -0.49 8.11
C VAL A 705 -37.33 0.24 9.08
N LEU A 706 -36.33 0.94 8.57
CA LEU A 706 -35.38 1.76 9.39
C LEU A 706 -36.16 2.89 10.11
N LYS A 707 -37.05 3.58 9.39
CA LYS A 707 -37.88 4.64 9.98
C LYS A 707 -38.70 4.12 11.15
N ASP A 708 -39.33 2.95 10.99
CA ASP A 708 -40.19 2.35 12.01
C ASP A 708 -39.40 1.98 13.27
N ILE A 709 -38.15 1.46 13.11
CA ILE A 709 -37.25 1.18 14.20
C ILE A 709 -36.82 2.46 14.91
N LEU A 710 -36.41 3.50 14.15
CA LEU A 710 -35.99 4.77 14.71
C LEU A 710 -37.12 5.50 15.45
N MET A 711 -38.34 5.45 14.94
CA MET A 711 -39.52 5.98 15.66
C MET A 711 -39.73 5.32 17.02
N ARG A 712 -39.64 3.99 17.09
CA ARG A 712 -39.79 3.28 18.38
C ARG A 712 -38.69 3.61 19.38
N LEU A 713 -37.45 3.82 18.92
CA LEU A 713 -36.36 4.28 19.78
C LEU A 713 -36.57 5.73 20.26
N SER A 714 -37.05 6.60 19.35
CA SER A 714 -37.35 7.99 19.65
C SER A 714 -38.48 8.14 20.67
N ASP A 715 -39.58 7.35 20.55
CA ASP A 715 -40.70 7.34 21.47
C ASP A 715 -40.28 6.98 22.93
N LYS A 716 -39.16 6.33 23.10
CA LYS A 716 -38.57 5.99 24.40
C LYS A 716 -37.47 6.94 24.85
N GLY A 717 -37.22 8.01 24.13
CA GLY A 717 -36.17 8.97 24.43
C GLY A 717 -34.75 8.39 24.27
N ILE A 718 -34.60 7.29 23.51
CA ILE A 718 -33.31 6.66 23.23
C ILE A 718 -32.64 7.39 22.07
N ASN A 719 -31.49 7.99 22.32
CA ASN A 719 -30.72 8.67 21.29
C ASN A 719 -29.95 7.66 20.43
N VAL A 720 -30.00 7.83 19.12
CA VAL A 720 -29.23 7.06 18.15
C VAL A 720 -28.10 7.95 17.63
N SER A 721 -26.85 7.58 17.86
CA SER A 721 -25.68 8.34 17.46
C SER A 721 -25.14 7.94 16.09
N ASP A 722 -25.38 6.69 15.68
CA ASP A 722 -24.98 6.19 14.36
C ASP A 722 -25.94 5.13 13.85
N ALA A 723 -26.19 5.11 12.52
CA ALA A 723 -27.05 4.14 11.87
C ALA A 723 -26.48 3.76 10.50
N ASN A 724 -26.12 2.51 10.32
CA ASN A 724 -25.58 1.96 9.08
C ASN A 724 -26.41 0.79 8.59
N VAL A 725 -26.87 0.83 7.33
CA VAL A 725 -27.69 -0.20 6.73
C VAL A 725 -26.95 -0.87 5.59
N LYS A 726 -26.90 -2.21 5.61
CA LYS A 726 -26.35 -3.03 4.55
C LYS A 726 -27.45 -3.90 3.96
N THR A 727 -27.76 -3.69 2.68
CA THR A 727 -28.73 -4.50 1.94
C THR A 727 -28.02 -5.31 0.86
N ALA A 728 -28.52 -6.51 0.58
CA ALA A 728 -28.08 -7.35 -0.53
C ALA A 728 -29.30 -8.02 -1.16
N TYR A 729 -29.36 -8.05 -2.49
CA TYR A 729 -30.49 -8.61 -3.20
C TYR A 729 -30.79 -10.06 -2.78
N GLY A 730 -32.03 -10.33 -2.35
CA GLY A 730 -32.47 -11.65 -1.91
C GLY A 730 -31.98 -12.11 -0.53
N LYS A 731 -31.38 -11.21 0.27
CA LYS A 731 -30.95 -11.49 1.66
C LYS A 731 -31.60 -10.50 2.64
N PRO A 732 -31.74 -10.88 3.93
CA PRO A 732 -32.16 -9.92 4.96
C PRO A 732 -31.26 -8.69 4.99
N ALA A 733 -31.83 -7.52 5.25
CA ALA A 733 -31.04 -6.31 5.49
C ALA A 733 -30.46 -6.32 6.90
N ILE A 734 -29.23 -5.86 7.04
CA ILE A 734 -28.53 -5.72 8.32
C ILE A 734 -28.48 -4.25 8.68
N ILE A 735 -29.07 -3.89 9.80
CA ILE A 735 -29.06 -2.53 10.35
C ILE A 735 -28.18 -2.54 11.59
N ASN A 736 -27.09 -1.78 11.58
CA ASN A 736 -26.22 -1.54 12.73
C ASN A 736 -26.56 -0.17 13.32
N LEU A 737 -26.99 -0.13 14.58
CA LEU A 737 -27.33 1.10 15.29
C LEU A 737 -26.41 1.29 16.49
N CYS A 738 -25.94 2.50 16.72
CA CYS A 738 -25.31 2.89 17.99
C CYS A 738 -26.32 3.67 18.84
N VAL A 739 -26.75 3.10 19.96
CA VAL A 739 -27.79 3.67 20.85
C VAL A 739 -27.21 4.02 22.22
N GLY A 740 -27.62 5.15 22.79
CA GLY A 740 -27.22 5.59 24.13
C GLY A 740 -28.21 5.07 25.18
N LEU A 741 -27.76 4.12 26.05
CA LEU A 741 -28.58 3.49 27.09
C LEU A 741 -28.03 3.74 28.49
N GLU A 742 -28.91 3.77 29.51
CA GLU A 742 -28.56 4.08 30.88
C GLU A 742 -28.33 2.82 31.75
N SER A 743 -28.94 1.69 31.38
CA SER A 743 -28.89 0.44 32.16
C SER A 743 -29.16 -0.80 31.30
N TYR A 744 -28.79 -1.96 31.85
CA TYR A 744 -29.08 -3.27 31.26
C TYR A 744 -30.59 -3.53 31.11
N ASN A 745 -31.42 -3.11 32.11
CA ASN A 745 -32.85 -3.24 32.02
C ASN A 745 -33.45 -2.44 30.87
N GLN A 746 -32.92 -1.27 30.56
CA GLN A 746 -33.32 -0.47 29.37
C GLN A 746 -32.95 -1.16 28.09
N LEU A 747 -31.74 -1.75 28.02
CA LEU A 747 -31.29 -2.54 26.87
C LEU A 747 -32.24 -3.71 26.60
N HIS A 748 -32.55 -4.50 27.62
CA HIS A 748 -33.43 -5.68 27.50
C HIS A 748 -34.81 -5.30 26.99
N LYS A 749 -35.44 -4.29 27.56
CA LYS A 749 -36.74 -3.76 27.11
C LYS A 749 -36.67 -3.24 25.65
N THR A 750 -35.57 -2.63 25.28
CA THR A 750 -35.39 -2.11 23.91
C THR A 750 -35.27 -3.26 22.91
N ILE A 751 -34.49 -4.28 23.23
CA ILE A 751 -34.34 -5.48 22.40
C ILE A 751 -35.69 -6.19 22.23
N GLU A 752 -36.45 -6.41 23.31
CA GLU A 752 -37.78 -7.06 23.25
C GLU A 752 -38.75 -6.27 22.36
N GLN A 753 -38.77 -4.96 22.47
CA GLN A 753 -39.64 -4.12 21.67
C GLN A 753 -39.32 -4.12 20.18
N ILE A 754 -38.04 -4.09 19.86
CA ILE A 754 -37.62 -4.16 18.45
C ILE A 754 -37.88 -5.58 17.93
N LYS A 755 -37.61 -6.61 18.72
CA LYS A 755 -37.87 -8.01 18.36
C LYS A 755 -39.36 -8.32 18.16
N SER A 756 -40.27 -7.56 18.80
CA SER A 756 -41.72 -7.70 18.61
C SER A 756 -42.20 -7.18 17.25
N MET A 757 -41.37 -6.52 16.45
CA MET A 757 -41.74 -6.08 15.10
C MET A 757 -41.74 -7.27 14.13
N ALA A 758 -42.77 -7.39 13.32
CA ALA A 758 -42.93 -8.51 12.36
C ALA A 758 -41.77 -8.61 11.34
N ASP A 759 -41.14 -7.49 11.06
CA ASP A 759 -40.07 -7.40 10.05
C ASP A 759 -38.68 -7.71 10.63
N VAL A 760 -38.53 -7.84 11.93
CA VAL A 760 -37.24 -8.10 12.61
C VAL A 760 -37.04 -9.60 12.75
N LEU A 761 -35.98 -10.12 12.13
CA LEU A 761 -35.63 -11.53 12.15
C LEU A 761 -34.78 -11.87 13.36
N ASP A 762 -33.80 -11.02 13.63
CA ASP A 762 -32.90 -11.18 14.79
C ASP A 762 -32.35 -9.83 15.25
N ILE A 763 -31.96 -9.76 16.51
CA ILE A 763 -31.29 -8.61 17.11
C ILE A 763 -30.22 -9.07 18.09
N ALA A 764 -29.01 -8.62 17.89
CA ALA A 764 -27.86 -8.94 18.71
C ALA A 764 -27.07 -7.68 19.13
N ARG A 765 -26.52 -7.71 20.32
CA ARG A 765 -25.55 -6.73 20.77
C ARG A 765 -24.18 -7.09 20.19
N VAL A 766 -23.49 -6.14 19.58
CA VAL A 766 -22.17 -6.33 18.98
C VAL A 766 -21.16 -5.49 19.73
N GLY A 767 -20.01 -6.09 20.09
CA GLY A 767 -18.87 -5.34 20.62
C GLY A 767 -18.30 -4.41 19.55
N GLN A 768 -17.74 -3.26 19.94
CA GLN A 768 -16.98 -2.41 19.01
C GLN A 768 -15.68 -3.16 18.67
N SER A 769 -15.54 -3.56 17.40
CA SER A 769 -14.33 -4.16 16.86
C SER A 769 -13.21 -3.13 16.67
#